data_f78bd121ced71cb756be0ed32bc6115c
#
_entry.id   f78bd121ced71cb756be0ed32bc6115c
#
_cell.length_a   1.000
_cell.length_b   1.000
_cell.length_c   1.000
_cell.angle_alpha   90.00
_cell.angle_beta   90.00
_cell.angle_gamma   90.00
#
_symmetry.space_group_name_H-M   'P 1'
#
loop_
_entity.id
_entity.type
_entity.pdbx_description
1 polymer ?
#
loop_
_entity_poly.entity_id
_entity_poly.type
_entity_poly.pdbx_seq_one_letter_code
_entity_poly.pdbx_strand_id
1 'polypeptide(L)'
;KDVFSTYGPLGFITFPQDIGWNLPIAHGIQIGMWLILLLLGVYMIRRERINSYRLLLFAFPLTFGFLETKLQIWVLLCCVFLSLVVERWYFPYGLSVLLTSLLWFIKFNDAFLGLALIIGIDFVFLFYNRKRATEAMVIMMVGIPFVFITAYLIYNPSLSDMVKYLQGAWAVSAQYSVASSLSGRRIEIILAMLEMIVYTFLAWVFYQQRNKTYIIFIAFIPSLFMAFKSGFVRQDGHVLQFFSYLLLILTFIFLHAETDLVNKWGLASIGLLTLALAMVILPFYRPVRPDALLNAVTRMEKLVDYYQTRSIAYFEQTPLIQRIPEGVIEAAQVSPRFKELIGSHSVTIFPMEIMYAPVNNLNYYPSPTIQGYIAASPYLDLLNAAFFEDGNKSPEFIILGWESVDGRHVLMDTPATWLSIYRWYDWQDGNDKIAILKRRAQPRFTDITVTQTQVYETGDVITLPVQDTLLGAKISSMELSQWGQIVNLFFRIPEVRIHFQKEMGAELGYRVIPTTLSGGILLDQIPQTFQDAQLMLQGQTIEKIQSIVLSGSGLKYYKKQIQVIYYTIPDVVLKDIVYPPRVYGYSGQADRVTAKEPIEGVSALLLGKRNPPVLDQITVTEGELTKPAIFAHPPSDISWRLSLPAKSCVTFRTSLGFRPDVFEQIGGGDGVTFSVYIDLPGDGSHQIFSQYTNPFIRSQERLSTPISLNLSKYAGQEITLRLDTACGPANDCSNDWAVWIDPELQVMPVYCN
;
A
#
# COMPACT_ATOMS: atom_id res chain seq x y z
N LYS A 1 13.30 12.84 16.50
CA LYS A 1 12.36 12.62 17.60
C LYS A 1 10.89 12.67 17.16
N ASP A 2 10.59 13.29 16.04
CA ASP A 2 9.23 13.51 15.53
C ASP A 2 9.01 12.75 14.22
N VAL A 3 9.54 11.51 14.11
CA VAL A 3 9.43 10.69 12.91
C VAL A 3 8.41 9.60 13.13
N PHE A 4 7.39 9.55 12.25
CA PHE A 4 6.31 8.55 12.27
C PHE A 4 6.46 7.57 11.12
N SER A 5 6.10 6.33 11.40
CA SER A 5 6.00 5.26 10.42
C SER A 5 4.81 4.36 10.79
N THR A 6 4.44 3.46 9.92
CA THR A 6 3.45 2.40 10.22
C THR A 6 3.88 1.52 11.40
N TYR A 7 5.18 1.45 11.64
CA TYR A 7 5.81 0.74 12.75
C TYR A 7 6.38 1.74 13.75
N GLY A 8 6.22 1.44 15.03
CA GLY A 8 6.81 2.24 16.12
C GLY A 8 8.31 1.98 16.29
N PRO A 9 8.93 2.56 17.32
CA PRO A 9 10.37 2.49 17.57
C PRO A 9 10.91 1.06 17.79
N LEU A 10 10.08 0.11 18.17
CA LEU A 10 10.41 -1.31 18.24
C LEU A 10 9.98 -2.12 17.03
N GLY A 11 9.55 -1.46 15.94
CA GLY A 11 9.12 -2.11 14.71
C GLY A 11 10.18 -3.01 14.08
N PHE A 12 11.45 -2.70 14.32
CA PHE A 12 12.58 -3.52 13.89
C PHE A 12 12.57 -4.95 14.47
N ILE A 13 11.84 -5.21 15.56
CA ILE A 13 11.66 -6.58 16.10
C ILE A 13 10.90 -7.46 15.10
N THR A 14 9.91 -6.89 14.39
CA THR A 14 9.13 -7.61 13.37
C THR A 14 9.84 -7.63 12.02
N PHE A 15 10.42 -6.49 11.64
CA PHE A 15 11.18 -6.32 10.41
C PHE A 15 12.59 -5.85 10.76
N PRO A 16 13.52 -6.78 11.01
CA PRO A 16 14.88 -6.44 11.38
C PRO A 16 15.53 -5.50 10.38
N GLN A 17 15.97 -4.35 10.88
CA GLN A 17 16.66 -3.33 10.10
C GLN A 17 18.15 -3.36 10.43
N ASP A 18 18.99 -3.41 9.42
CA ASP A 18 20.45 -3.41 9.59
C ASP A 18 20.98 -1.99 9.82
N ILE A 19 20.54 -1.37 10.93
CA ILE A 19 20.90 -0.03 11.34
C ILE A 19 21.34 -0.07 12.80
N GLY A 20 22.59 0.28 13.08
CA GLY A 20 23.17 0.27 14.41
C GLY A 20 22.98 -1.10 15.09
N TRP A 21 22.46 -1.13 16.32
CA TRP A 21 22.20 -2.33 17.12
C TRP A 21 20.84 -3.00 16.83
N ASN A 22 20.04 -2.46 15.94
CA ASN A 22 18.67 -2.95 15.71
C ASN A 22 18.64 -4.41 15.26
N LEU A 23 19.52 -4.80 14.34
CA LEU A 23 19.56 -6.17 13.81
C LEU A 23 19.88 -7.22 14.88
N PRO A 24 21.01 -7.13 15.63
CA PRO A 24 21.33 -8.13 16.66
C PRO A 24 20.32 -8.14 17.82
N ILE A 25 19.76 -6.99 18.21
CA ILE A 25 18.70 -6.93 19.23
C ILE A 25 17.45 -7.62 18.72
N ALA A 26 17.03 -7.36 17.49
CA ALA A 26 15.87 -8.01 16.89
C ALA A 26 16.04 -9.53 16.83
N HIS A 27 17.19 -10.02 16.38
CA HIS A 27 17.48 -11.44 16.33
C HIS A 27 17.49 -12.07 17.72
N GLY A 28 18.12 -11.42 18.71
CA GLY A 28 18.12 -11.91 20.09
C GLY A 28 16.70 -12.01 20.66
N ILE A 29 15.85 -11.00 20.46
CA ILE A 29 14.45 -11.02 20.90
C ILE A 29 13.65 -12.09 20.15
N GLN A 30 13.84 -12.24 18.84
CA GLN A 30 13.15 -13.26 18.05
C GLN A 30 13.56 -14.67 18.52
N ILE A 31 14.83 -14.93 18.73
CA ILE A 31 15.31 -16.20 19.29
C ILE A 31 14.71 -16.44 20.69
N GLY A 32 14.68 -15.43 21.54
CA GLY A 32 14.03 -15.51 22.85
C GLY A 32 12.55 -15.86 22.75
N MET A 33 11.82 -15.23 21.84
CA MET A 33 10.41 -15.56 21.57
C MET A 33 10.22 -16.99 21.06
N TRP A 34 11.12 -17.47 20.21
CA TRP A 34 11.14 -18.88 19.77
C TRP A 34 11.31 -19.85 20.91
N LEU A 35 12.27 -19.59 21.81
CA LEU A 35 12.48 -20.42 22.99
C LEU A 35 11.25 -20.41 23.91
N ILE A 36 10.63 -19.25 24.11
CA ILE A 36 9.37 -19.14 24.87
C ILE A 36 8.27 -19.99 24.20
N LEU A 37 8.09 -19.89 22.89
CA LEU A 37 7.10 -20.70 22.18
C LEU A 37 7.37 -22.20 22.29
N LEU A 38 8.62 -22.61 22.19
CA LEU A 38 9.00 -24.01 22.36
C LEU A 38 8.66 -24.50 23.77
N LEU A 39 9.00 -23.72 24.81
CA LEU A 39 8.70 -24.06 26.21
C LEU A 39 7.19 -24.11 26.46
N LEU A 40 6.44 -23.13 25.96
CA LEU A 40 4.97 -23.11 26.05
C LEU A 40 4.35 -24.29 25.30
N GLY A 41 4.85 -24.62 24.12
CA GLY A 41 4.41 -25.76 23.33
C GLY A 41 4.66 -27.10 24.05
N VAL A 42 5.86 -27.30 24.58
CA VAL A 42 6.20 -28.50 25.39
C VAL A 42 5.31 -28.58 26.64
N TYR A 43 5.10 -27.45 27.32
CA TYR A 43 4.20 -27.39 28.46
C TYR A 43 2.78 -27.80 28.11
N MET A 44 2.22 -27.25 27.01
CA MET A 44 0.88 -27.57 26.51
C MET A 44 0.76 -29.06 26.12
N ILE A 45 1.72 -29.59 25.38
CA ILE A 45 1.73 -31.01 24.96
C ILE A 45 1.71 -31.93 26.19
N ARG A 46 2.55 -31.66 27.18
CA ARG A 46 2.62 -32.46 28.39
C ARG A 46 1.34 -32.36 29.22
N ARG A 47 0.81 -31.15 29.37
CA ARG A 47 -0.37 -30.90 30.18
C ARG A 47 -1.62 -31.54 29.60
N GLU A 48 -1.87 -31.29 28.31
CA GLU A 48 -3.05 -31.79 27.59
C GLU A 48 -2.90 -33.25 27.13
N ARG A 49 -1.77 -33.89 27.49
CA ARG A 49 -1.45 -35.30 27.13
C ARG A 49 -1.66 -35.54 25.63
N ILE A 50 -1.26 -34.59 24.78
CA ILE A 50 -1.43 -34.64 23.34
C ILE A 50 -0.60 -35.79 22.79
N ASN A 51 -1.27 -36.76 22.16
CA ASN A 51 -0.60 -37.90 21.54
C ASN A 51 0.00 -37.50 20.17
N SER A 52 0.93 -38.33 19.68
CA SER A 52 1.64 -38.08 18.41
C SER A 52 0.69 -37.98 17.21
N TYR A 53 -0.44 -38.71 17.24
CA TYR A 53 -1.44 -38.67 16.17
C TYR A 53 -2.13 -37.29 16.12
N ARG A 54 -2.55 -36.72 17.25
CA ARG A 54 -3.10 -35.36 17.31
C ARG A 54 -2.07 -34.32 16.88
N LEU A 55 -0.82 -34.46 17.29
CA LEU A 55 0.26 -33.57 16.86
C LEU A 55 0.44 -33.60 15.34
N LEU A 56 0.42 -34.77 14.74
CA LEU A 56 0.52 -34.92 13.28
C LEU A 56 -0.67 -34.28 12.55
N LEU A 57 -1.90 -34.48 13.05
CA LEU A 57 -3.11 -33.90 12.47
C LEU A 57 -3.10 -32.36 12.47
N PHE A 58 -2.54 -31.77 13.51
CA PHE A 58 -2.43 -30.32 13.64
C PHE A 58 -1.11 -29.75 13.14
N ALA A 59 -0.19 -30.58 12.64
CA ALA A 59 1.10 -30.12 12.13
C ALA A 59 0.96 -29.11 10.98
N PHE A 60 0.07 -29.39 10.02
CA PHE A 60 -0.16 -28.50 8.89
C PHE A 60 -0.79 -27.15 9.34
N PRO A 61 -1.92 -27.13 10.08
CA PRO A 61 -2.46 -25.88 10.62
C PRO A 61 -1.46 -25.05 11.43
N LEU A 62 -0.69 -25.70 12.28
CA LEU A 62 0.35 -25.03 13.07
C LEU A 62 1.45 -24.45 12.17
N THR A 63 1.93 -25.23 11.21
CA THR A 63 2.99 -24.78 10.29
C THR A 63 2.49 -23.61 9.43
N PHE A 64 1.27 -23.70 8.89
CA PHE A 64 0.69 -22.65 8.06
C PHE A 64 0.47 -21.37 8.88
N GLY A 65 -0.18 -21.48 10.02
CA GLY A 65 -0.38 -20.35 10.92
C GLY A 65 0.93 -19.70 11.34
N PHE A 66 1.94 -20.51 11.57
CA PHE A 66 3.28 -20.08 11.91
C PHE A 66 3.95 -19.24 10.80
N LEU A 67 3.77 -19.59 9.55
CA LEU A 67 4.37 -18.88 8.42
C LEU A 67 3.69 -17.52 8.15
N GLU A 68 2.41 -17.39 8.46
CA GLU A 68 1.62 -16.20 8.11
C GLU A 68 1.35 -15.28 9.31
N THR A 69 1.55 -15.76 10.54
CA THR A 69 1.30 -14.97 11.75
C THR A 69 2.61 -14.52 12.38
N LYS A 70 2.66 -13.27 12.81
CA LYS A 70 3.85 -12.71 13.47
C LYS A 70 4.16 -13.43 14.78
N LEU A 71 5.45 -13.63 15.05
CA LEU A 71 5.94 -14.38 16.20
C LEU A 71 5.43 -13.85 17.55
N GLN A 72 5.38 -12.52 17.72
CA GLN A 72 4.85 -11.91 18.94
C GLN A 72 3.36 -12.20 19.15
N ILE A 73 2.58 -12.31 18.08
CA ILE A 73 1.16 -12.66 18.16
C ILE A 73 0.98 -14.13 18.55
N TRP A 74 1.86 -15.01 18.08
CA TRP A 74 1.89 -16.40 18.51
C TRP A 74 2.13 -16.56 20.01
N VAL A 75 3.16 -15.88 20.54
CA VAL A 75 3.46 -15.91 21.99
C VAL A 75 2.27 -15.38 22.77
N LEU A 76 1.67 -14.28 22.30
CA LEU A 76 0.52 -13.69 22.94
C LEU A 76 -0.69 -14.63 22.94
N LEU A 77 -1.00 -15.30 21.83
CA LEU A 77 -2.08 -16.29 21.73
C LEU A 77 -1.88 -17.45 22.70
N CYS A 78 -0.64 -17.98 22.78
CA CYS A 78 -0.32 -19.04 23.75
C CYS A 78 -0.53 -18.58 25.20
N CYS A 79 -0.09 -17.36 25.55
CA CYS A 79 -0.26 -16.81 26.89
C CYS A 79 -1.73 -16.59 27.23
N VAL A 80 -2.51 -16.02 26.30
CA VAL A 80 -3.96 -15.81 26.43
C VAL A 80 -4.70 -17.12 26.62
N PHE A 81 -4.40 -18.11 25.80
CA PHE A 81 -4.99 -19.44 25.92
C PHE A 81 -4.66 -20.08 27.28
N LEU A 82 -3.41 -20.06 27.69
CA LEU A 82 -2.99 -20.57 28.99
C LEU A 82 -3.67 -19.85 30.14
N SER A 83 -3.91 -18.54 30.05
CA SER A 83 -4.62 -17.76 31.07
C SER A 83 -6.05 -18.29 31.31
N LEU A 84 -6.69 -18.82 30.27
CA LEU A 84 -8.03 -19.41 30.37
C LEU A 84 -8.05 -20.81 30.96
N VAL A 85 -7.00 -21.62 30.66
CA VAL A 85 -7.01 -23.07 30.97
C VAL A 85 -6.18 -23.47 32.20
N VAL A 86 -5.24 -22.61 32.73
CA VAL A 86 -4.42 -22.95 33.87
C VAL A 86 -4.96 -22.37 35.18
N GLU A 87 -4.71 -23.06 36.29
CA GLU A 87 -5.08 -22.55 37.62
C GLU A 87 -4.26 -21.32 38.01
N ARG A 88 -2.93 -21.37 37.78
CA ARG A 88 -2.00 -20.25 38.00
C ARG A 88 -2.03 -19.27 36.85
N TRP A 89 -3.18 -18.70 36.57
CA TRP A 89 -3.47 -17.84 35.42
C TRP A 89 -2.75 -16.48 35.45
N TYR A 90 -2.32 -16.01 36.61
CA TYR A 90 -1.67 -14.68 36.75
C TYR A 90 -0.42 -14.53 35.92
N PHE A 91 0.43 -15.57 35.83
CA PHE A 91 1.68 -15.47 35.09
C PHE A 91 1.46 -15.32 33.58
N PRO A 92 0.72 -16.22 32.89
CA PRO A 92 0.48 -16.04 31.47
C PRO A 92 -0.37 -14.80 31.18
N TYR A 93 -1.29 -14.41 32.06
CA TYR A 93 -2.05 -13.19 31.91
C TYR A 93 -1.17 -11.94 32.04
N GLY A 94 -0.31 -11.87 33.05
CA GLY A 94 0.65 -10.77 33.22
C GLY A 94 1.61 -10.65 32.02
N LEU A 95 2.06 -11.79 31.47
CA LEU A 95 2.89 -11.80 30.26
C LEU A 95 2.10 -11.32 29.04
N SER A 96 0.80 -11.63 28.93
CA SER A 96 -0.08 -11.10 27.87
C SER A 96 -0.20 -9.58 27.97
N VAL A 97 -0.37 -9.04 29.17
CA VAL A 97 -0.43 -7.59 29.43
C VAL A 97 0.90 -6.92 29.06
N LEU A 98 2.04 -7.52 29.46
CA LEU A 98 3.37 -7.02 29.10
C LEU A 98 3.56 -6.98 27.58
N LEU A 99 3.29 -8.08 26.89
CA LEU A 99 3.43 -8.16 25.44
C LEU A 99 2.50 -7.16 24.72
N THR A 100 1.24 -7.07 25.13
CA THR A 100 0.30 -6.10 24.57
C THR A 100 0.78 -4.66 24.75
N SER A 101 1.37 -4.35 25.91
CA SER A 101 1.96 -3.03 26.16
C SER A 101 3.14 -2.73 25.24
N LEU A 102 3.97 -3.73 24.94
CA LEU A 102 5.10 -3.57 24.02
C LEU A 102 4.66 -3.48 22.55
N LEU A 103 3.51 -4.08 22.19
CA LEU A 103 2.96 -3.98 20.83
C LEU A 103 2.66 -2.52 20.42
N TRP A 104 2.36 -1.63 21.37
CA TRP A 104 2.19 -0.19 21.09
C TRP A 104 3.44 0.45 20.49
N PHE A 105 4.62 -0.09 20.78
CA PHE A 105 5.89 0.37 20.23
C PHE A 105 6.33 -0.41 18.99
N ILE A 106 5.73 -1.57 18.71
CA ILE A 106 6.04 -2.38 17.52
C ILE A 106 5.15 -1.97 16.36
N LYS A 107 3.84 -2.13 16.52
CA LYS A 107 2.84 -1.71 15.54
C LYS A 107 1.53 -1.40 16.25
N PHE A 108 1.08 -0.17 16.15
CA PHE A 108 -0.08 0.32 16.87
C PHE A 108 -1.35 -0.52 16.66
N ASN A 109 -1.59 -0.99 15.42
CA ASN A 109 -2.73 -1.86 15.11
C ASN A 109 -2.64 -3.25 15.77
N ASP A 110 -1.42 -3.80 15.95
CA ASP A 110 -1.24 -5.08 16.63
C ASP A 110 -1.55 -4.97 18.13
N ALA A 111 -1.33 -3.80 18.74
CA ALA A 111 -1.70 -3.53 20.11
C ALA A 111 -3.22 -3.59 20.34
N PHE A 112 -4.03 -3.13 19.38
CA PHE A 112 -5.49 -3.29 19.45
C PHE A 112 -5.91 -4.76 19.40
N LEU A 113 -5.23 -5.58 18.60
CA LEU A 113 -5.45 -7.03 18.59
C LEU A 113 -5.14 -7.65 19.97
N GLY A 114 -4.00 -7.25 20.57
CA GLY A 114 -3.62 -7.69 21.91
C GLY A 114 -4.63 -7.26 22.99
N LEU A 115 -5.08 -6.01 22.91
CA LEU A 115 -6.11 -5.49 23.82
C LEU A 115 -7.44 -6.24 23.68
N ALA A 116 -7.85 -6.54 22.44
CA ALA A 116 -9.08 -7.30 22.18
C ALA A 116 -8.99 -8.73 22.73
N LEU A 117 -7.81 -9.35 22.71
CA LEU A 117 -7.55 -10.64 23.34
C LEU A 117 -7.72 -10.58 24.86
N ILE A 118 -7.11 -9.58 25.52
CA ILE A 118 -7.21 -9.40 26.98
C ILE A 118 -8.65 -9.10 27.41
N ILE A 119 -9.35 -8.18 26.71
CA ILE A 119 -10.76 -7.87 26.95
C ILE A 119 -11.64 -9.12 26.82
N GLY A 120 -11.35 -9.99 25.85
CA GLY A 120 -12.07 -11.24 25.69
C GLY A 120 -11.93 -12.18 26.89
N ILE A 121 -10.73 -12.26 27.48
CA ILE A 121 -10.50 -13.04 28.74
C ILE A 121 -11.24 -12.41 29.90
N ASP A 122 -11.14 -11.10 30.08
CA ASP A 122 -11.76 -10.38 31.18
C ASP A 122 -13.28 -10.50 31.12
N PHE A 123 -13.84 -10.42 29.91
CA PHE A 123 -15.26 -10.67 29.69
C PHE A 123 -15.68 -12.07 30.14
N VAL A 124 -14.90 -13.08 29.79
CA VAL A 124 -15.16 -14.45 30.24
C VAL A 124 -15.06 -14.58 31.75
N PHE A 125 -14.01 -14.02 32.37
CA PHE A 125 -13.89 -14.05 33.82
C PHE A 125 -15.04 -13.36 34.55
N LEU A 126 -15.59 -12.28 33.97
CA LEU A 126 -16.73 -11.57 34.57
C LEU A 126 -17.96 -12.48 34.80
N PHE A 127 -18.20 -13.44 33.89
CA PHE A 127 -19.31 -14.36 33.98
C PHE A 127 -19.05 -15.60 34.82
N TYR A 128 -17.78 -16.07 34.86
CA TYR A 128 -17.43 -17.35 35.47
C TYR A 128 -16.72 -17.22 36.82
N ASN A 129 -16.00 -16.14 37.06
CA ASN A 129 -15.26 -15.90 38.28
C ASN A 129 -15.02 -14.42 38.50
N ARG A 130 -15.97 -13.76 39.15
CA ARG A 130 -15.94 -12.30 39.43
C ARG A 130 -14.65 -11.86 40.13
N LYS A 131 -14.09 -12.68 41.03
CA LYS A 131 -12.82 -12.37 41.68
C LYS A 131 -11.69 -12.30 40.68
N ARG A 132 -11.57 -13.33 39.81
CA ARG A 132 -10.57 -13.31 38.73
C ARG A 132 -10.77 -12.15 37.78
N ALA A 133 -12.01 -11.82 37.45
CA ALA A 133 -12.33 -10.67 36.60
C ALA A 133 -11.80 -9.36 37.19
N THR A 134 -12.11 -9.11 38.47
CA THR A 134 -11.63 -7.88 39.15
C THR A 134 -10.09 -7.82 39.17
N GLU A 135 -9.44 -8.92 39.53
CA GLU A 135 -7.99 -9.01 39.56
C GLU A 135 -7.37 -8.81 38.18
N ALA A 136 -7.94 -9.43 37.13
CA ALA A 136 -7.49 -9.30 35.76
C ALA A 136 -7.67 -7.87 35.23
N MET A 137 -8.85 -7.27 35.46
CA MET A 137 -9.10 -5.88 35.08
C MET A 137 -8.14 -4.91 35.76
N VAL A 138 -7.82 -5.12 37.05
CA VAL A 138 -6.82 -4.31 37.77
C VAL A 138 -5.43 -4.47 37.12
N ILE A 139 -5.01 -5.72 36.85
CA ILE A 139 -3.72 -6.00 36.20
C ILE A 139 -3.67 -5.33 34.82
N MET A 140 -4.74 -5.40 34.04
CA MET A 140 -4.81 -4.76 32.71
C MET A 140 -4.78 -3.22 32.83
N MET A 141 -5.67 -2.64 33.64
CA MET A 141 -5.83 -1.19 33.76
C MET A 141 -4.61 -0.48 34.34
N VAL A 142 -3.89 -1.14 35.23
CA VAL A 142 -2.66 -0.62 35.83
C VAL A 142 -1.43 -1.06 35.01
N GLY A 143 -1.38 -2.31 34.60
CA GLY A 143 -0.22 -2.90 33.95
C GLY A 143 0.07 -2.32 32.56
N ILE A 144 -0.97 -2.16 31.71
CA ILE A 144 -0.76 -1.59 30.36
C ILE A 144 -0.19 -0.18 30.44
N PRO A 145 -0.82 0.79 31.15
CA PRO A 145 -0.25 2.13 31.27
C PRO A 145 1.12 2.15 31.95
N PHE A 146 1.30 1.36 33.01
CA PHE A 146 2.57 1.31 33.74
C PHE A 146 3.73 0.85 32.84
N VAL A 147 3.56 -0.27 32.13
CA VAL A 147 4.57 -0.79 31.22
C VAL A 147 4.81 0.17 30.06
N PHE A 148 3.74 0.71 29.48
CA PHE A 148 3.83 1.65 28.37
C PHE A 148 4.60 2.92 28.78
N ILE A 149 4.19 3.58 29.86
CA ILE A 149 4.82 4.80 30.34
C ILE A 149 6.30 4.54 30.70
N THR A 150 6.59 3.44 31.43
CA THR A 150 7.96 3.09 31.82
C THR A 150 8.82 2.85 30.59
N ALA A 151 8.36 2.03 29.63
CA ALA A 151 9.10 1.74 28.42
C ALA A 151 9.33 3.01 27.56
N TYR A 152 8.31 3.89 27.48
CA TYR A 152 8.45 5.16 26.78
C TYR A 152 9.49 6.07 27.43
N LEU A 153 9.44 6.24 28.75
CA LEU A 153 10.36 7.12 29.50
C LEU A 153 11.81 6.61 29.48
N ILE A 154 12.02 5.30 29.38
CA ILE A 154 13.36 4.72 29.15
C ILE A 154 13.89 5.14 27.77
N TYR A 155 13.02 5.16 26.74
CA TYR A 155 13.37 5.55 25.37
C TYR A 155 13.50 7.07 25.21
N ASN A 156 12.53 7.82 25.73
CA ASN A 156 12.48 9.29 25.68
C ASN A 156 11.88 9.86 26.97
N PRO A 157 12.70 10.53 27.83
CA PRO A 157 12.25 11.01 29.14
C PRO A 157 11.36 12.28 29.08
N SER A 158 10.53 12.43 28.05
CA SER A 158 9.62 13.56 27.84
C SER A 158 8.17 13.12 27.78
N LEU A 159 7.36 13.49 28.77
CA LEU A 159 5.93 13.20 28.78
C LEU A 159 5.17 13.95 27.69
N SER A 160 5.60 15.15 27.31
CA SER A 160 4.98 15.91 26.22
C SER A 160 5.16 15.20 24.88
N ASP A 161 6.33 14.62 24.65
CA ASP A 161 6.60 13.87 23.42
C ASP A 161 5.88 12.52 23.41
N MET A 162 5.63 11.95 24.58
CA MET A 162 4.78 10.75 24.69
C MET A 162 3.35 11.03 24.19
N VAL A 163 2.77 12.16 24.55
CA VAL A 163 1.44 12.57 24.06
C VAL A 163 1.46 12.75 22.53
N LYS A 164 2.49 13.41 21.99
CA LYS A 164 2.67 13.56 20.54
C LYS A 164 2.82 12.20 19.83
N TYR A 165 3.59 11.28 20.43
CA TYR A 165 3.73 9.93 19.92
C TYR A 165 2.38 9.21 19.81
N LEU A 166 1.56 9.25 20.86
CA LEU A 166 0.23 8.65 20.86
C LEU A 166 -0.68 9.33 19.83
N GLN A 167 -0.61 10.65 19.73
CA GLN A 167 -1.36 11.44 18.75
C GLN A 167 -1.00 11.05 17.30
N GLY A 168 0.30 10.98 16.99
CA GLY A 168 0.78 10.58 15.67
C GLY A 168 0.45 9.14 15.33
N ALA A 169 0.67 8.19 16.26
CA ALA A 169 0.34 6.79 16.08
C ALA A 169 -1.19 6.57 15.89
N TRP A 170 -2.00 7.31 16.63
CA TRP A 170 -3.46 7.34 16.44
C TRP A 170 -3.83 7.88 15.06
N ALA A 171 -3.24 9.00 14.63
CA ALA A 171 -3.51 9.62 13.34
C ALA A 171 -3.20 8.66 12.17
N VAL A 172 -2.08 7.91 12.25
CA VAL A 172 -1.74 6.86 11.28
C VAL A 172 -2.78 5.74 11.29
N SER A 173 -3.16 5.25 12.48
CA SER A 173 -4.04 4.08 12.61
C SER A 173 -5.51 4.37 12.30
N ALA A 174 -6.01 5.54 12.69
CA ALA A 174 -7.41 5.93 12.50
C ALA A 174 -7.77 6.08 11.02
N GLN A 175 -6.82 6.50 10.19
CA GLN A 175 -7.03 6.66 8.75
C GLN A 175 -6.78 5.38 7.94
N TYR A 176 -6.25 4.32 8.59
CA TYR A 176 -5.89 3.10 7.89
C TYR A 176 -7.05 2.50 7.07
N SER A 177 -8.27 2.49 7.60
CA SER A 177 -9.43 1.92 6.92
C SER A 177 -9.94 2.74 5.74
N VAL A 178 -9.57 4.01 5.63
CA VAL A 178 -9.89 4.88 4.48
C VAL A 178 -8.71 4.92 3.51
N ALA A 179 -7.52 5.19 4.02
CA ALA A 179 -6.31 5.37 3.21
C ALA A 179 -5.83 4.07 2.56
N SER A 180 -5.91 2.95 3.28
CA SER A 180 -5.42 1.64 2.82
C SER A 180 -6.54 0.69 2.37
N SER A 181 -7.79 1.17 2.27
CA SER A 181 -8.91 0.37 1.78
C SER A 181 -8.63 -0.14 0.37
N LEU A 182 -8.63 -1.44 0.18
CA LEU A 182 -8.44 -2.07 -1.12
C LEU A 182 -9.48 -3.18 -1.31
N SER A 183 -10.17 -3.14 -2.44
CA SER A 183 -11.16 -4.17 -2.78
C SER A 183 -10.46 -5.39 -3.38
N GLY A 184 -10.87 -6.57 -2.95
CA GLY A 184 -10.42 -7.85 -3.47
C GLY A 184 -11.60 -8.74 -3.87
N ARG A 185 -11.37 -10.04 -3.95
CA ARG A 185 -12.36 -11.00 -4.42
C ARG A 185 -13.51 -11.19 -3.45
N ARG A 186 -14.75 -11.17 -3.95
CA ARG A 186 -15.96 -11.39 -3.14
C ARG A 186 -15.96 -12.75 -2.44
N ILE A 187 -15.40 -13.77 -3.07
CA ILE A 187 -15.32 -15.12 -2.51
C ILE A 187 -14.58 -15.17 -1.18
N GLU A 188 -13.57 -14.32 -0.96
CA GLU A 188 -12.82 -14.26 0.29
C GLU A 188 -13.71 -13.80 1.45
N ILE A 189 -14.57 -12.80 1.20
CA ILE A 189 -15.54 -12.32 2.19
C ILE A 189 -16.58 -13.40 2.50
N ILE A 190 -17.07 -14.09 1.46
CA ILE A 190 -18.04 -15.19 1.62
C ILE A 190 -17.44 -16.31 2.48
N LEU A 191 -16.19 -16.71 2.19
CA LEU A 191 -15.50 -17.73 2.97
C LEU A 191 -15.26 -17.28 4.42
N ALA A 192 -14.84 -16.03 4.64
CA ALA A 192 -14.66 -15.51 6.00
C ALA A 192 -15.98 -15.51 6.78
N MET A 193 -17.09 -15.11 6.16
CA MET A 193 -18.42 -15.15 6.79
C MET A 193 -18.86 -16.59 7.10
N LEU A 194 -18.64 -17.52 6.15
CA LEU A 194 -18.93 -18.93 6.36
C LEU A 194 -18.14 -19.50 7.54
N GLU A 195 -16.85 -19.21 7.61
CA GLU A 195 -16.00 -19.66 8.72
C GLU A 195 -16.42 -19.05 10.07
N MET A 196 -16.85 -17.81 10.10
CA MET A 196 -17.40 -17.18 11.33
C MET A 196 -18.73 -17.84 11.74
N ILE A 197 -19.56 -18.27 10.78
CA ILE A 197 -20.77 -19.04 11.07
C ILE A 197 -20.40 -20.40 11.65
N VAL A 198 -19.44 -21.11 11.04
CA VAL A 198 -18.93 -22.40 11.54
C VAL A 198 -18.34 -22.22 12.95
N TYR A 199 -17.54 -21.19 13.17
CA TYR A 199 -17.00 -20.87 14.50
C TYR A 199 -18.10 -20.70 15.56
N THR A 200 -19.12 -19.92 15.24
CA THR A 200 -20.27 -19.68 16.13
C THR A 200 -21.07 -20.96 16.36
N PHE A 201 -21.27 -21.75 15.32
CA PHE A 201 -21.97 -23.05 15.42
C PHE A 201 -21.20 -24.02 16.32
N LEU A 202 -19.88 -24.11 16.19
CA LEU A 202 -19.06 -24.93 17.08
C LEU A 202 -19.17 -24.49 18.54
N ALA A 203 -19.09 -23.17 18.80
CA ALA A 203 -19.31 -22.62 20.13
C ALA A 203 -20.68 -23.04 20.70
N TRP A 204 -21.74 -22.97 19.88
CA TRP A 204 -23.08 -23.39 20.27
C TRP A 204 -23.17 -24.90 20.54
N VAL A 205 -22.54 -25.75 19.73
CA VAL A 205 -22.49 -27.20 19.97
C VAL A 205 -21.86 -27.53 21.32
N PHE A 206 -20.72 -26.91 21.65
CA PHE A 206 -20.08 -27.08 22.95
C PHE A 206 -20.96 -26.57 24.12
N TYR A 207 -21.66 -25.47 23.90
CA TYR A 207 -22.63 -24.95 24.88
C TYR A 207 -23.77 -25.94 25.14
N GLN A 208 -24.38 -26.52 24.08
CA GLN A 208 -25.44 -27.53 24.21
C GLN A 208 -24.96 -28.80 24.94
N GLN A 209 -23.71 -29.16 24.78
CA GLN A 209 -23.09 -30.29 25.48
C GLN A 209 -22.68 -29.95 26.91
N ARG A 210 -22.94 -28.74 27.40
CA ARG A 210 -22.47 -28.24 28.70
C ARG A 210 -20.94 -28.33 28.87
N ASN A 211 -20.19 -28.39 27.78
CA ASN A 211 -18.73 -28.43 27.78
C ASN A 211 -18.20 -27.00 27.84
N LYS A 212 -17.43 -26.68 28.89
CA LYS A 212 -16.89 -25.34 29.14
C LYS A 212 -15.98 -24.79 28.05
N THR A 213 -15.60 -25.58 27.06
CA THR A 213 -14.81 -25.14 25.89
C THR A 213 -15.49 -24.00 25.11
N TYR A 214 -16.83 -23.91 25.14
CA TYR A 214 -17.52 -22.77 24.49
C TYR A 214 -17.09 -21.40 25.05
N ILE A 215 -16.61 -21.36 26.28
CA ILE A 215 -16.10 -20.15 26.93
C ILE A 215 -14.85 -19.62 26.20
N ILE A 216 -14.01 -20.54 25.75
CA ILE A 216 -12.79 -20.22 25.01
C ILE A 216 -13.18 -19.61 23.67
N PHE A 217 -14.19 -20.17 22.98
CA PHE A 217 -14.71 -19.55 21.76
C PHE A 217 -15.16 -18.10 21.98
N ILE A 218 -15.91 -17.85 23.05
CA ILE A 218 -16.39 -16.50 23.37
C ILE A 218 -15.21 -15.54 23.64
N ALA A 219 -14.17 -15.98 24.33
CA ALA A 219 -12.99 -15.17 24.67
C ALA A 219 -12.27 -14.63 23.42
N PHE A 220 -12.28 -15.38 22.33
CA PHE A 220 -11.57 -14.98 21.11
C PHE A 220 -12.40 -14.13 20.14
N ILE A 221 -13.72 -13.94 20.35
CA ILE A 221 -14.58 -13.16 19.43
C ILE A 221 -14.04 -11.73 19.19
N PRO A 222 -13.67 -10.94 20.22
CA PRO A 222 -13.17 -9.59 19.97
C PRO A 222 -11.91 -9.55 19.11
N SER A 223 -10.99 -10.47 19.33
CA SER A 223 -9.76 -10.55 18.56
C SER A 223 -9.96 -11.07 17.12
N LEU A 224 -10.91 -11.99 16.92
CA LEU A 224 -11.32 -12.43 15.58
C LEU A 224 -11.93 -11.27 14.77
N PHE A 225 -12.74 -10.43 15.42
CA PHE A 225 -13.25 -9.22 14.79
C PHE A 225 -12.11 -8.27 14.37
N MET A 226 -11.13 -8.04 15.24
CA MET A 226 -9.97 -7.21 14.93
C MET A 226 -9.12 -7.81 13.80
N ALA A 227 -8.90 -9.12 13.81
CA ALA A 227 -8.18 -9.81 12.75
C ALA A 227 -8.93 -9.74 11.41
N PHE A 228 -10.26 -9.93 11.42
CA PHE A 228 -11.12 -9.76 10.24
C PHE A 228 -11.01 -8.34 9.71
N LYS A 229 -11.20 -7.33 10.53
CA LYS A 229 -11.10 -5.94 10.11
C LYS A 229 -9.73 -5.63 9.52
N SER A 230 -8.65 -6.02 10.19
CA SER A 230 -7.29 -5.78 9.71
C SER A 230 -7.01 -6.45 8.36
N GLY A 231 -7.45 -7.69 8.17
CA GLY A 231 -7.26 -8.45 6.93
C GLY A 231 -8.10 -7.96 5.76
N PHE A 232 -9.36 -7.54 6.05
CA PHE A 232 -10.33 -7.20 5.00
C PHE A 232 -10.49 -5.71 4.72
N VAL A 233 -9.86 -4.83 5.49
CA VAL A 233 -9.72 -3.42 5.09
C VAL A 233 -8.87 -3.35 3.83
N ARG A 234 -7.71 -3.99 3.82
CA ARG A 234 -6.85 -4.12 2.65
C ARG A 234 -6.93 -5.56 2.16
N GLN A 235 -7.84 -5.80 1.21
CA GLN A 235 -8.13 -7.14 0.72
C GLN A 235 -7.14 -7.54 -0.38
N ASP A 236 -5.90 -7.76 0.05
CA ASP A 236 -4.78 -8.34 -0.69
C ASP A 236 -4.20 -9.49 0.17
N GLY A 237 -2.90 -9.74 0.14
CA GLY A 237 -2.27 -10.77 0.99
C GLY A 237 -2.58 -10.68 2.49
N HIS A 238 -3.16 -9.56 2.98
CA HIS A 238 -3.54 -9.41 4.39
C HIS A 238 -4.71 -10.31 4.81
N VAL A 239 -5.56 -10.75 3.87
CA VAL A 239 -6.65 -11.70 4.18
C VAL A 239 -6.10 -13.03 4.72
N LEU A 240 -4.90 -13.42 4.31
CA LEU A 240 -4.22 -14.61 4.83
C LEU A 240 -3.99 -14.55 6.34
N GLN A 241 -3.75 -13.34 6.88
CA GLN A 241 -3.55 -13.14 8.31
C GLN A 241 -4.82 -13.48 9.12
N PHE A 242 -6.01 -13.12 8.62
CA PHE A 242 -7.27 -13.48 9.27
C PHE A 242 -7.48 -15.00 9.29
N PHE A 243 -7.34 -15.65 8.14
CA PHE A 243 -7.57 -17.10 8.06
C PHE A 243 -6.55 -17.88 8.87
N SER A 244 -5.28 -17.47 8.85
CA SER A 244 -4.22 -18.07 9.66
C SER A 244 -4.50 -17.92 11.16
N TYR A 245 -4.93 -16.74 11.56
CA TYR A 245 -5.28 -16.44 12.95
C TYR A 245 -6.44 -17.27 13.44
N LEU A 246 -7.52 -17.38 12.65
CA LEU A 246 -8.67 -18.22 12.94
C LEU A 246 -8.27 -19.69 13.05
N LEU A 247 -7.46 -20.18 12.10
CA LEU A 247 -6.96 -21.54 12.10
C LEU A 247 -6.16 -21.88 13.37
N LEU A 248 -5.33 -20.94 13.83
CA LEU A 248 -4.58 -21.11 15.09
C LEU A 248 -5.49 -21.23 16.30
N ILE A 249 -6.47 -20.32 16.40
CA ILE A 249 -7.43 -20.34 17.50
C ILE A 249 -8.19 -21.67 17.54
N LEU A 250 -8.72 -22.11 16.41
CA LEU A 250 -9.41 -23.40 16.31
C LEU A 250 -8.49 -24.56 16.70
N THR A 251 -7.23 -24.53 16.26
CA THR A 251 -6.25 -25.55 16.61
C THR A 251 -6.01 -25.60 18.12
N PHE A 252 -5.82 -24.47 18.78
CA PHE A 252 -5.65 -24.43 20.24
C PHE A 252 -6.89 -24.95 20.98
N ILE A 253 -8.08 -24.56 20.55
CA ILE A 253 -9.34 -25.01 21.13
C ILE A 253 -9.48 -26.53 21.01
N PHE A 254 -9.22 -27.09 19.83
CA PHE A 254 -9.37 -28.54 19.60
C PHE A 254 -8.25 -29.38 20.23
N LEU A 255 -7.06 -28.85 20.39
CA LEU A 255 -6.00 -29.51 21.14
C LEU A 255 -6.36 -29.66 22.63
N HIS A 256 -7.13 -28.69 23.18
CA HIS A 256 -7.59 -28.71 24.58
C HIS A 256 -8.83 -29.58 24.81
N ALA A 257 -9.71 -29.68 23.84
CA ALA A 257 -11.01 -30.32 24.02
C ALA A 257 -10.95 -31.85 23.91
N GLU A 258 -11.35 -32.55 24.99
CA GLU A 258 -11.22 -34.01 25.18
C GLU A 258 -12.46 -34.83 24.82
N THR A 259 -13.25 -34.47 23.83
CA THR A 259 -14.46 -35.25 23.51
C THR A 259 -14.41 -35.90 22.13
N ASP A 260 -15.00 -37.13 21.98
CA ASP A 260 -15.10 -37.85 20.70
C ASP A 260 -15.78 -37.02 19.61
N LEU A 261 -16.74 -36.18 20.01
CA LEU A 261 -17.44 -35.29 19.08
C LEU A 261 -16.52 -34.21 18.53
N VAL A 262 -15.62 -33.70 19.35
CA VAL A 262 -14.58 -32.72 18.97
C VAL A 262 -13.65 -33.29 17.91
N ASN A 263 -13.26 -34.54 18.07
CA ASN A 263 -12.39 -35.18 17.08
C ASN A 263 -13.04 -35.29 15.70
N LYS A 264 -14.36 -35.50 15.61
CA LYS A 264 -15.08 -35.57 14.33
C LYS A 264 -15.38 -34.20 13.72
N TRP A 265 -15.99 -33.31 14.46
CA TRP A 265 -16.41 -31.99 13.95
C TRP A 265 -15.26 -30.99 13.89
N GLY A 266 -14.35 -31.03 14.84
CA GLY A 266 -13.18 -30.18 14.84
C GLY A 266 -12.23 -30.47 13.70
N LEU A 267 -11.95 -31.73 13.46
CA LEU A 267 -11.13 -32.17 12.32
C LEU A 267 -11.80 -31.81 10.99
N ALA A 268 -13.12 -31.99 10.90
CA ALA A 268 -13.87 -31.60 9.70
C ALA A 268 -13.80 -30.08 9.47
N SER A 269 -13.95 -29.27 10.52
CA SER A 269 -13.88 -27.81 10.41
C SER A 269 -12.48 -27.30 10.08
N ILE A 270 -11.45 -27.82 10.74
CA ILE A 270 -10.06 -27.49 10.42
C ILE A 270 -9.71 -28.00 9.02
N GLY A 271 -10.16 -29.20 8.66
CA GLY A 271 -9.97 -29.75 7.33
C GLY A 271 -10.63 -28.90 6.25
N LEU A 272 -11.88 -28.44 6.49
CA LEU A 272 -12.61 -27.58 5.55
C LEU A 272 -11.93 -26.21 5.41
N LEU A 273 -11.53 -25.59 6.52
CA LEU A 273 -10.80 -24.34 6.51
C LEU A 273 -9.43 -24.48 5.82
N THR A 274 -8.72 -25.55 6.13
CA THR A 274 -7.44 -25.85 5.48
C THR A 274 -7.61 -26.06 3.98
N LEU A 275 -8.67 -26.76 3.58
CA LEU A 275 -9.00 -27.00 2.17
C LEU A 275 -9.38 -25.67 1.48
N ALA A 276 -10.20 -24.84 2.12
CA ALA A 276 -10.57 -23.52 1.59
C ALA A 276 -9.35 -22.62 1.42
N LEU A 277 -8.46 -22.57 2.40
CA LEU A 277 -7.19 -21.84 2.32
C LEU A 277 -6.29 -22.38 1.21
N ALA A 278 -6.11 -23.69 1.15
CA ALA A 278 -5.24 -24.32 0.16
C ALA A 278 -5.76 -24.16 -1.27
N MET A 279 -7.04 -24.34 -1.48
CA MET A 279 -7.63 -24.39 -2.82
C MET A 279 -8.07 -23.04 -3.39
N VAL A 280 -8.41 -22.08 -2.56
CA VAL A 280 -9.03 -20.81 -3.02
C VAL A 280 -8.14 -19.60 -2.78
N ILE A 281 -7.44 -19.55 -1.66
CA ILE A 281 -6.75 -18.31 -1.22
C ILE A 281 -5.25 -18.39 -1.52
N LEU A 282 -4.61 -19.49 -1.20
CA LEU A 282 -3.15 -19.65 -1.36
C LEU A 282 -2.67 -19.50 -2.81
N PRO A 283 -3.28 -20.19 -3.81
CA PRO A 283 -2.85 -20.08 -5.20
C PRO A 283 -2.97 -18.65 -5.75
N PHE A 284 -3.90 -17.88 -5.21
CA PHE A 284 -4.15 -16.51 -5.64
C PHE A 284 -3.08 -15.52 -5.18
N TYR A 285 -2.61 -15.67 -3.93
CA TYR A 285 -1.60 -14.78 -3.35
C TYR A 285 -0.19 -15.33 -3.42
N ARG A 286 -0.07 -16.63 -3.54
CA ARG A 286 1.22 -17.33 -3.67
C ARG A 286 1.03 -18.51 -4.62
N PRO A 287 1.69 -18.52 -5.78
CA PRO A 287 1.66 -19.68 -6.65
C PRO A 287 2.12 -20.89 -5.83
N VAL A 288 1.22 -21.88 -5.71
CA VAL A 288 1.52 -23.15 -5.04
C VAL A 288 2.47 -23.90 -5.96
N ARG A 289 3.76 -23.76 -5.73
CA ARG A 289 4.73 -24.62 -6.39
C ARG A 289 4.62 -26.02 -5.75
N PRO A 290 4.75 -27.09 -6.53
CA PRO A 290 4.72 -28.48 -6.03
C PRO A 290 5.75 -28.75 -4.90
N ASP A 291 6.77 -27.91 -4.84
CA ASP A 291 7.86 -27.90 -3.85
C ASP A 291 7.55 -27.07 -2.57
N ALA A 292 6.30 -26.60 -2.40
CA ALA A 292 5.95 -25.75 -1.25
C ALA A 292 6.17 -26.43 0.12
N LEU A 293 5.98 -27.76 0.21
CA LEU A 293 6.31 -28.55 1.38
C LEU A 293 7.83 -28.71 1.57
N LEU A 294 8.56 -28.98 0.49
CA LEU A 294 10.03 -28.96 0.49
C LEU A 294 10.55 -27.55 0.85
N ASN A 295 9.89 -26.50 0.37
CA ASN A 295 10.19 -25.12 0.68
C ASN A 295 9.95 -24.74 2.16
N ALA A 296 9.14 -25.46 2.91
CA ALA A 296 9.03 -25.22 4.36
C ALA A 296 10.34 -25.63 5.09
N VAL A 297 10.93 -26.76 4.69
CA VAL A 297 12.24 -27.21 5.21
C VAL A 297 13.36 -26.29 4.71
N THR A 298 13.38 -25.99 3.42
CA THR A 298 14.38 -25.06 2.84
C THR A 298 14.19 -23.61 3.32
N ARG A 299 13.01 -23.21 3.77
CA ARG A 299 12.80 -21.91 4.45
C ARG A 299 13.41 -21.92 5.84
N MET A 300 13.32 -23.00 6.57
CA MET A 300 14.03 -23.11 7.86
C MET A 300 15.53 -23.05 7.67
N GLU A 301 16.08 -23.76 6.68
CA GLU A 301 17.50 -23.67 6.32
C GLU A 301 17.87 -22.25 5.89
N LYS A 302 17.11 -21.61 5.01
CA LYS A 302 17.32 -20.22 4.61
C LYS A 302 17.15 -19.23 5.76
N LEU A 303 16.27 -19.51 6.72
CA LEU A 303 16.11 -18.67 7.90
C LEU A 303 17.33 -18.79 8.82
N VAL A 304 17.84 -20.00 9.01
CA VAL A 304 19.07 -20.25 9.78
C VAL A 304 20.26 -19.60 9.06
N ASP A 305 20.40 -19.82 7.76
CA ASP A 305 21.43 -19.21 6.93
C ASP A 305 21.36 -17.68 6.96
N TYR A 306 20.16 -17.12 6.84
CA TYR A 306 19.92 -15.68 6.95
C TYR A 306 20.39 -15.13 8.31
N TYR A 307 19.98 -15.75 9.41
CA TYR A 307 20.38 -15.31 10.75
C TYR A 307 21.90 -15.48 10.95
N GLN A 308 22.46 -16.57 10.47
CA GLN A 308 23.88 -16.87 10.62
C GLN A 308 24.74 -15.89 9.80
N THR A 309 24.44 -15.73 8.53
CA THR A 309 25.17 -14.84 7.61
C THR A 309 25.08 -13.38 8.03
N ARG A 310 23.90 -12.91 8.39
CA ARG A 310 23.68 -11.52 8.83
C ARG A 310 24.33 -11.24 10.19
N SER A 311 24.26 -12.19 11.12
CA SER A 311 24.91 -12.03 12.44
C SER A 311 26.42 -12.03 12.31
N ILE A 312 26.99 -12.91 11.49
CA ILE A 312 28.44 -12.95 11.24
C ILE A 312 28.90 -11.63 10.60
N ALA A 313 28.25 -11.18 9.54
CA ALA A 313 28.56 -9.92 8.89
C ALA A 313 28.50 -8.72 9.83
N TYR A 314 27.57 -8.75 10.80
CA TYR A 314 27.48 -7.72 11.83
C TYR A 314 28.66 -7.76 12.81
N PHE A 315 29.01 -8.96 13.32
CA PHE A 315 30.14 -9.11 14.24
C PHE A 315 31.49 -8.82 13.60
N GLU A 316 31.62 -9.08 12.31
CA GLU A 316 32.80 -8.74 11.50
C GLU A 316 32.86 -7.26 11.10
N GLN A 317 31.88 -6.45 11.55
CA GLN A 317 31.76 -5.01 11.21
C GLN A 317 31.80 -4.73 9.71
N THR A 318 31.30 -5.65 8.91
CA THR A 318 31.17 -5.46 7.47
C THR A 318 30.40 -4.17 7.15
N PRO A 319 30.90 -3.27 6.29
CA PRO A 319 30.21 -2.03 5.95
C PRO A 319 28.78 -2.25 5.49
N LEU A 320 27.85 -1.36 5.90
CA LEU A 320 26.43 -1.48 5.56
C LEU A 320 26.19 -1.71 4.06
N ILE A 321 26.91 -0.99 3.21
CA ILE A 321 26.79 -1.09 1.75
C ILE A 321 27.06 -2.51 1.22
N GLN A 322 27.97 -3.26 1.83
CA GLN A 322 28.28 -4.64 1.44
C GLN A 322 27.23 -5.65 1.92
N ARG A 323 26.35 -5.24 2.83
CA ARG A 323 25.27 -6.06 3.37
C ARG A 323 23.93 -5.82 2.67
N ILE A 324 23.83 -4.76 1.85
CA ILE A 324 22.65 -4.47 1.04
C ILE A 324 22.67 -5.36 -0.21
N PRO A 325 21.55 -5.98 -0.60
CA PRO A 325 21.46 -6.75 -1.84
C PRO A 325 21.82 -5.90 -3.07
N GLU A 326 22.56 -6.46 -3.99
CA GLU A 326 23.07 -5.76 -5.19
C GLU A 326 21.95 -5.08 -5.98
N GLY A 327 20.82 -5.75 -6.23
CA GLY A 327 19.70 -5.15 -6.94
C GLY A 327 19.07 -3.94 -6.23
N VAL A 328 19.18 -3.84 -4.89
CA VAL A 328 18.76 -2.66 -4.14
C VAL A 328 19.77 -1.52 -4.33
N ILE A 329 21.06 -1.85 -4.36
CA ILE A 329 22.11 -0.87 -4.62
C ILE A 329 21.93 -0.27 -6.02
N GLU A 330 21.77 -1.12 -7.04
CA GLU A 330 21.54 -0.68 -8.41
C GLU A 330 20.30 0.21 -8.55
N ALA A 331 19.20 -0.19 -7.91
CA ALA A 331 17.95 0.57 -7.95
C ALA A 331 18.03 1.95 -7.26
N ALA A 332 18.81 2.05 -6.17
CA ALA A 332 18.92 3.26 -5.35
C ALA A 332 20.20 4.08 -5.61
N GLN A 333 21.04 3.66 -6.53
CA GLN A 333 22.26 4.41 -6.86
C GLN A 333 21.91 5.68 -7.65
N VAL A 334 22.39 6.83 -7.17
CA VAL A 334 22.25 8.09 -7.89
C VAL A 334 23.50 8.39 -8.72
N SER A 335 23.35 9.18 -9.78
CA SER A 335 24.46 9.55 -10.65
C SER A 335 25.55 10.31 -9.88
N PRO A 336 26.83 10.24 -10.30
CA PRO A 336 27.90 11.03 -9.70
C PRO A 336 27.61 12.53 -9.67
N ARG A 337 26.98 13.06 -10.72
CA ARG A 337 26.56 14.46 -10.84
C ARG A 337 25.58 14.85 -9.69
N PHE A 338 24.62 14.01 -9.36
CA PHE A 338 23.70 14.31 -8.25
C PHE A 338 24.40 14.24 -6.88
N LYS A 339 25.35 13.30 -6.71
CA LYS A 339 26.15 13.24 -5.49
C LYS A 339 27.01 14.48 -5.31
N GLU A 340 27.61 14.98 -6.37
CA GLU A 340 28.42 16.21 -6.35
C GLU A 340 27.55 17.43 -6.03
N LEU A 341 26.35 17.52 -6.63
CA LEU A 341 25.39 18.60 -6.38
C LEU A 341 24.93 18.64 -4.92
N ILE A 342 24.62 17.48 -4.32
CA ILE A 342 24.18 17.39 -2.92
C ILE A 342 25.36 17.57 -1.97
N GLY A 343 26.51 17.00 -2.27
CA GLY A 343 27.71 17.04 -1.43
C GLY A 343 27.47 16.52 -0.01
N SER A 344 27.88 17.30 0.99
CA SER A 344 27.72 17.00 2.42
C SER A 344 26.47 17.64 3.04
N HIS A 345 25.66 18.32 2.24
CA HIS A 345 24.47 19.03 2.71
C HIS A 345 23.37 18.05 3.20
N SER A 346 22.50 18.57 4.06
CA SER A 346 21.36 17.77 4.54
C SER A 346 20.38 17.50 3.40
N VAL A 347 19.91 16.24 3.31
CA VAL A 347 18.99 15.81 2.26
C VAL A 347 17.88 14.94 2.85
N THR A 348 16.65 15.20 2.45
CA THR A 348 15.52 14.27 2.66
C THR A 348 15.13 13.58 1.36
N ILE A 349 14.44 12.46 1.49
CA ILE A 349 13.90 11.71 0.35
C ILE A 349 12.39 11.74 0.48
N PHE A 350 11.69 12.12 -0.59
CA PHE A 350 10.25 12.27 -0.60
C PHE A 350 9.67 11.76 -1.94
N PRO A 351 8.54 11.08 -1.96
CA PRO A 351 7.68 10.71 -0.83
C PRO A 351 8.12 9.45 -0.08
N MET A 352 8.98 8.61 -0.65
CA MET A 352 9.44 7.35 -0.07
C MET A 352 10.81 6.95 -0.63
N GLU A 353 11.24 5.68 -0.48
CA GLU A 353 12.51 5.11 -1.04
C GLU A 353 13.78 5.62 -0.35
N ILE A 354 13.77 5.59 0.98
CA ILE A 354 14.89 6.06 1.82
C ILE A 354 16.24 5.41 1.52
N MET A 355 16.26 4.29 0.74
CA MET A 355 17.49 3.59 0.38
C MET A 355 18.44 4.45 -0.46
N TYR A 356 17.97 5.50 -1.12
CA TYR A 356 18.86 6.48 -1.76
C TYR A 356 19.90 7.07 -0.79
N ALA A 357 19.55 7.23 0.49
CA ALA A 357 20.46 7.82 1.47
C ALA A 357 21.63 6.91 1.84
N PRO A 358 21.44 5.69 2.38
CA PRO A 358 22.53 4.82 2.79
C PRO A 358 23.36 4.29 1.60
N VAL A 359 22.72 4.00 0.46
CA VAL A 359 23.43 3.52 -0.74
C VAL A 359 24.42 4.55 -1.28
N ASN A 360 24.10 5.82 -1.15
CA ASN A 360 24.93 6.91 -1.66
C ASN A 360 25.71 7.65 -0.59
N ASN A 361 25.65 7.20 0.66
CA ASN A 361 26.32 7.83 1.82
C ASN A 361 25.94 9.32 1.99
N LEU A 362 24.63 9.65 1.82
CA LEU A 362 24.14 10.99 1.93
C LEU A 362 23.84 11.37 3.40
N ASN A 363 23.95 12.65 3.70
CA ASN A 363 23.59 13.22 5.01
C ASN A 363 22.07 13.29 5.16
N TYR A 364 21.45 12.13 5.47
CA TYR A 364 20.00 12.00 5.51
C TYR A 364 19.35 12.68 6.70
N TYR A 365 18.38 13.52 6.41
CA TYR A 365 17.58 14.24 7.40
C TYR A 365 16.08 13.92 7.17
N PRO A 366 15.50 12.99 7.94
CA PRO A 366 14.16 12.47 7.67
C PRO A 366 13.05 13.50 7.91
N SER A 367 12.03 13.49 7.06
CA SER A 367 10.76 14.17 7.31
C SER A 367 10.00 13.53 8.46
N PRO A 368 9.02 14.22 9.09
CA PRO A 368 8.20 13.64 10.17
C PRO A 368 7.49 12.35 9.81
N THR A 369 7.04 12.17 8.58
CA THR A 369 6.60 10.87 8.07
C THR A 369 7.59 10.37 7.03
N ILE A 370 8.28 9.28 7.35
CA ILE A 370 9.31 8.71 6.47
C ILE A 370 8.74 8.28 5.11
N GLN A 371 7.49 7.82 5.12
CA GLN A 371 6.75 7.40 3.93
C GLN A 371 5.57 8.35 3.76
N GLY A 372 5.56 9.18 2.72
CA GLY A 372 4.54 10.20 2.49
C GLY A 372 3.11 9.64 2.49
N TYR A 373 2.92 8.45 1.93
CA TYR A 373 1.60 7.83 1.86
C TYR A 373 0.94 7.49 3.22
N ILE A 374 1.71 7.47 4.32
CA ILE A 374 1.14 7.30 5.68
C ILE A 374 0.65 8.61 6.29
N ALA A 375 1.03 9.75 5.74
CA ALA A 375 0.53 11.06 6.17
C ALA A 375 -0.92 11.29 5.69
N ALA A 376 -1.75 10.28 5.83
CA ALA A 376 -3.12 10.19 5.33
C ALA A 376 -4.14 10.97 6.20
N SER A 377 -3.69 11.91 7.01
CA SER A 377 -4.54 12.77 7.82
C SER A 377 -4.11 14.22 7.72
N PRO A 378 -5.03 15.20 7.87
CA PRO A 378 -4.65 16.62 7.89
C PRO A 378 -3.57 16.94 8.93
N TYR A 379 -3.58 16.28 10.08
CA TYR A 379 -2.60 16.47 11.13
C TYR A 379 -1.17 16.08 10.68
N LEU A 380 -1.01 14.91 10.06
CA LEU A 380 0.30 14.43 9.63
C LEU A 380 0.80 15.18 8.38
N ASP A 381 -0.10 15.55 7.47
CA ASP A 381 0.23 16.37 6.30
C ASP A 381 0.72 17.77 6.72
N LEU A 382 0.01 18.42 7.65
CA LEU A 382 0.44 19.72 8.19
C LEU A 382 1.76 19.62 8.99
N LEU A 383 2.00 18.49 9.67
CA LEU A 383 3.26 18.27 10.38
C LEU A 383 4.44 18.18 9.39
N ASN A 384 4.27 17.48 8.27
CA ASN A 384 5.26 17.44 7.20
C ASN A 384 5.41 18.82 6.53
N ALA A 385 4.32 19.52 6.26
CA ALA A 385 4.34 20.86 5.68
C ALA A 385 5.16 21.82 6.53
N ALA A 386 4.90 21.84 7.84
CA ALA A 386 5.64 22.66 8.80
C ALA A 386 7.15 22.34 8.84
N PHE A 387 7.53 21.08 8.65
CA PHE A 387 8.93 20.67 8.55
C PHE A 387 9.63 21.31 7.34
N PHE A 388 8.98 21.36 6.18
CA PHE A 388 9.56 21.98 4.98
C PHE A 388 9.52 23.52 5.03
N GLU A 389 8.67 24.11 5.84
CA GLU A 389 8.61 25.58 6.02
C GLU A 389 9.63 26.11 7.03
N ASP A 390 9.96 25.35 8.07
CA ASP A 390 10.88 25.79 9.14
C ASP A 390 12.33 25.85 8.63
N GLY A 391 12.84 27.06 8.43
CA GLY A 391 14.20 27.31 7.95
C GLY A 391 15.33 26.66 8.77
N ASN A 392 15.09 26.35 10.04
CA ASN A 392 16.08 25.73 10.93
C ASN A 392 16.03 24.19 10.90
N LYS A 393 14.89 23.61 10.50
CA LYS A 393 14.66 22.16 10.52
C LYS A 393 14.58 21.52 9.15
N SER A 394 14.34 22.32 8.11
CA SER A 394 14.20 21.78 6.77
C SER A 394 15.55 21.40 6.16
N PRO A 395 15.62 20.33 5.38
CA PRO A 395 16.84 19.94 4.68
C PRO A 395 17.19 20.94 3.57
N GLU A 396 18.47 21.02 3.21
CA GLU A 396 18.90 21.87 2.10
C GLU A 396 18.49 21.28 0.75
N PHE A 397 18.48 19.95 0.63
CA PHE A 397 18.09 19.26 -0.58
C PHE A 397 16.95 18.26 -0.34
N ILE A 398 16.18 18.00 -1.41
CA ILE A 398 15.21 16.92 -1.49
C ILE A 398 15.57 16.06 -2.70
N ILE A 399 15.68 14.75 -2.50
CA ILE A 399 15.57 13.78 -3.58
C ILE A 399 14.09 13.47 -3.72
N LEU A 400 13.51 13.91 -4.81
CA LEU A 400 12.10 13.78 -5.11
C LEU A 400 11.87 12.61 -6.05
N GLY A 401 11.07 11.64 -5.61
CA GLY A 401 10.50 10.60 -6.46
C GLY A 401 9.07 10.94 -6.87
N TRP A 402 8.50 10.12 -7.76
CA TRP A 402 7.12 10.28 -8.23
C TRP A 402 6.34 8.97 -8.06
N GLU A 403 6.15 8.58 -6.80
CA GLU A 403 5.51 7.32 -6.47
C GLU A 403 4.35 7.55 -5.50
N SER A 404 3.23 6.94 -5.78
CA SER A 404 2.09 6.85 -4.90
C SER A 404 1.61 5.41 -4.80
N VAL A 405 0.70 5.13 -3.87
CA VAL A 405 0.17 3.80 -3.64
C VAL A 405 -1.30 3.72 -3.99
N ASP A 406 -1.75 2.56 -4.43
CA ASP A 406 -3.16 2.21 -4.61
C ASP A 406 -3.94 3.17 -5.56
N GLY A 407 -3.30 3.62 -6.66
CA GLY A 407 -3.93 4.49 -7.65
C GLY A 407 -4.21 5.92 -7.17
N ARG A 408 -3.53 6.35 -6.10
CA ARG A 408 -3.58 7.74 -5.61
C ARG A 408 -2.62 8.62 -6.41
N HIS A 409 -2.84 9.92 -6.34
CA HIS A 409 -1.95 10.90 -6.95
C HIS A 409 -1.00 11.48 -5.89
N VAL A 410 0.28 11.57 -6.20
CA VAL A 410 1.33 11.97 -5.27
C VAL A 410 1.04 13.32 -4.60
N LEU A 411 0.58 14.32 -5.38
CA LEU A 411 0.23 15.65 -4.86
C LEU A 411 -0.99 15.65 -3.92
N MET A 412 -1.87 14.65 -4.02
CA MET A 412 -3.11 14.59 -3.24
C MET A 412 -3.00 13.72 -2.00
N ASP A 413 -1.94 12.92 -1.89
CA ASP A 413 -1.67 12.18 -0.67
C ASP A 413 -1.37 13.14 0.50
N THR A 414 -0.55 14.16 0.23
CA THR A 414 -0.09 15.14 1.20
C THR A 414 -0.08 16.54 0.61
N PRO A 415 -1.27 17.13 0.33
CA PRO A 415 -1.36 18.40 -0.39
C PRO A 415 -0.66 19.57 0.29
N ALA A 416 -0.77 19.69 1.61
CA ALA A 416 -0.12 20.76 2.35
C ALA A 416 1.42 20.64 2.30
N THR A 417 1.93 19.42 2.39
CA THR A 417 3.36 19.11 2.24
C THR A 417 3.87 19.56 0.86
N TRP A 418 3.14 19.19 -0.20
CA TRP A 418 3.52 19.57 -1.57
C TRP A 418 3.48 21.07 -1.80
N LEU A 419 2.49 21.75 -1.24
CA LEU A 419 2.41 23.22 -1.32
C LEU A 419 3.62 23.86 -0.65
N SER A 420 4.06 23.33 0.51
CA SER A 420 5.26 23.81 1.20
C SER A 420 6.55 23.48 0.43
N ILE A 421 6.65 22.30 -0.18
CA ILE A 421 7.78 21.96 -1.07
C ILE A 421 7.81 22.92 -2.27
N TYR A 422 6.68 23.14 -2.93
CA TYR A 422 6.59 24.06 -4.06
C TYR A 422 6.92 25.51 -3.66
N ARG A 423 6.59 25.90 -2.45
CA ARG A 423 6.89 27.23 -1.90
C ARG A 423 8.39 27.45 -1.64
N TRP A 424 9.08 26.42 -1.13
CA TRP A 424 10.41 26.59 -0.57
C TRP A 424 11.55 25.92 -1.34
N TYR A 425 11.28 25.15 -2.38
CA TYR A 425 12.29 24.41 -3.12
C TYR A 425 12.22 24.67 -4.62
N ASP A 426 13.40 24.76 -5.25
CA ASP A 426 13.56 24.87 -6.69
C ASP A 426 14.19 23.61 -7.25
N TRP A 427 13.73 23.25 -8.44
CA TRP A 427 14.36 22.21 -9.24
C TRP A 427 15.79 22.61 -9.61
N GLN A 428 16.74 21.69 -9.42
CA GLN A 428 18.14 21.88 -9.77
C GLN A 428 18.55 20.95 -10.92
N ASP A 429 18.14 19.69 -10.84
CA ASP A 429 18.51 18.64 -11.79
C ASP A 429 17.55 17.46 -11.63
N GLY A 430 17.53 16.55 -12.63
CA GLY A 430 16.68 15.37 -12.56
C GLY A 430 16.90 14.40 -13.72
N ASN A 431 16.31 13.23 -13.57
CA ASN A 431 16.21 12.22 -14.61
C ASN A 431 14.79 11.64 -14.62
N ASP A 432 14.59 10.51 -15.29
CA ASP A 432 13.31 9.81 -15.38
C ASP A 432 12.78 9.22 -14.06
N LYS A 433 13.65 9.09 -13.03
CA LYS A 433 13.31 8.46 -11.75
C LYS A 433 13.25 9.44 -10.59
N ILE A 434 14.18 10.39 -10.53
CA ILE A 434 14.33 11.32 -9.40
C ILE A 434 14.63 12.73 -9.87
N ALA A 435 14.20 13.72 -9.06
CA ALA A 435 14.61 15.11 -9.18
C ALA A 435 15.34 15.57 -7.91
N ILE A 436 16.32 16.44 -8.08
CA ILE A 436 17.06 17.07 -7.01
C ILE A 436 16.53 18.50 -6.84
N LEU A 437 15.92 18.75 -5.69
CA LEU A 437 15.41 20.07 -5.36
C LEU A 437 16.33 20.70 -4.32
N LYS A 438 16.53 22.01 -4.41
CA LYS A 438 17.32 22.79 -3.45
C LYS A 438 16.44 23.84 -2.76
N ARG A 439 16.66 24.04 -1.45
CA ARG A 439 15.95 25.03 -0.68
C ARG A 439 16.27 26.44 -1.17
N ARG A 440 15.23 27.25 -1.30
CA ARG A 440 15.29 28.67 -1.65
C ARG A 440 15.70 29.51 -0.45
N ALA A 441 16.41 30.61 -0.69
CA ALA A 441 16.69 31.64 0.33
C ALA A 441 15.44 32.43 0.69
N GLN A 442 14.55 32.64 -0.29
CA GLN A 442 13.25 33.28 -0.13
C GLN A 442 12.16 32.39 -0.71
N PRO A 443 10.94 32.39 -0.13
CA PRO A 443 9.85 31.56 -0.66
C PRO A 443 9.48 32.00 -2.07
N ARG A 444 8.98 31.05 -2.89
CA ARG A 444 8.50 31.32 -4.24
C ARG A 444 7.31 32.29 -4.23
N PHE A 445 6.51 32.22 -3.18
CA PHE A 445 5.36 33.10 -2.92
C PHE A 445 5.21 33.33 -1.42
N THR A 446 4.74 34.53 -1.06
CA THR A 446 4.56 34.91 0.36
C THR A 446 3.20 34.52 0.85
N ASP A 447 2.15 34.84 0.11
CA ASP A 447 0.77 34.71 0.53
C ASP A 447 -0.07 33.90 -0.44
N ILE A 448 -1.05 33.22 0.12
CA ILE A 448 -2.14 32.57 -0.58
C ILE A 448 -3.37 33.44 -0.42
N THR A 449 -3.95 33.94 -1.51
CA THR A 449 -5.14 34.79 -1.48
C THR A 449 -6.39 33.97 -1.69
N VAL A 450 -7.24 33.90 -0.67
CA VAL A 450 -8.57 33.27 -0.82
C VAL A 450 -9.43 34.17 -1.71
N THR A 451 -9.91 33.63 -2.81
CA THR A 451 -10.72 34.36 -3.81
C THR A 451 -12.20 34.13 -3.64
N GLN A 452 -12.59 32.89 -3.31
CA GLN A 452 -13.99 32.49 -3.25
C GLN A 452 -14.19 31.29 -2.33
N THR A 453 -15.35 31.20 -1.70
CA THR A 453 -15.81 30.04 -0.98
C THR A 453 -17.19 29.65 -1.47
N GLN A 454 -17.32 28.39 -1.86
CA GLN A 454 -18.58 27.82 -2.39
C GLN A 454 -18.91 26.51 -1.71
N VAL A 455 -20.20 26.19 -1.65
CA VAL A 455 -20.70 24.91 -1.15
C VAL A 455 -21.32 24.15 -2.31
N TYR A 456 -20.92 22.88 -2.44
CA TYR A 456 -21.42 21.97 -3.49
C TYR A 456 -21.97 20.71 -2.83
N GLU A 457 -22.80 19.99 -3.55
CA GLU A 457 -23.11 18.61 -3.18
C GLU A 457 -21.98 17.67 -3.63
N THR A 458 -21.79 16.58 -2.90
CA THR A 458 -20.81 15.55 -3.32
C THR A 458 -21.30 14.89 -4.59
N GLY A 459 -20.47 14.94 -5.63
CA GLY A 459 -20.80 14.43 -6.95
C GLY A 459 -21.16 15.51 -7.97
N ASP A 460 -21.31 16.77 -7.57
CA ASP A 460 -21.47 17.88 -8.50
C ASP A 460 -20.22 18.06 -9.37
N VAL A 461 -20.43 18.48 -10.62
CA VAL A 461 -19.34 18.95 -11.47
C VAL A 461 -18.98 20.37 -11.05
N ILE A 462 -17.77 20.53 -10.56
CA ILE A 462 -17.25 21.79 -10.06
C ILE A 462 -16.43 22.43 -11.18
N THR A 463 -17.00 23.41 -11.89
CA THR A 463 -16.27 24.19 -12.90
C THR A 463 -15.30 25.13 -12.22
N LEU A 464 -14.04 25.12 -12.66
CA LEU A 464 -13.00 25.95 -12.08
C LEU A 464 -13.08 27.40 -12.59
N PRO A 465 -12.86 28.40 -11.71
CA PRO A 465 -12.77 29.79 -12.15
C PRO A 465 -11.53 30.00 -13.02
N VAL A 466 -11.69 30.71 -14.11
CA VAL A 466 -10.56 31.09 -14.99
C VAL A 466 -9.71 32.15 -14.30
N GLN A 467 -8.41 31.90 -14.19
CA GLN A 467 -7.44 32.78 -13.53
C GLN A 467 -6.14 32.84 -14.35
N ASP A 468 -5.45 33.97 -14.25
CA ASP A 468 -4.09 34.17 -14.84
C ASP A 468 -2.98 33.73 -13.91
N THR A 469 -3.28 33.48 -12.63
CA THR A 469 -2.37 33.02 -11.60
C THR A 469 -2.69 31.57 -11.21
N LEU A 470 -1.75 30.90 -10.56
CA LEU A 470 -1.95 29.50 -10.17
C LEU A 470 -3.13 29.36 -9.19
N LEU A 471 -4.13 28.60 -9.58
CA LEU A 471 -5.34 28.30 -8.80
C LEU A 471 -5.17 27.05 -7.96
N GLY A 472 -5.59 27.12 -6.73
CA GLY A 472 -5.74 25.96 -5.86
C GLY A 472 -7.08 25.97 -5.12
N ALA A 473 -7.38 24.87 -4.45
CA ALA A 473 -8.52 24.80 -3.55
C ALA A 473 -8.25 23.93 -2.32
N LYS A 474 -8.92 24.30 -1.23
CA LYS A 474 -9.12 23.44 -0.06
C LYS A 474 -10.53 22.89 -0.12
N ILE A 475 -10.64 21.57 -0.20
CA ILE A 475 -11.94 20.89 -0.15
C ILE A 475 -12.13 20.38 1.27
N SER A 476 -13.04 20.98 2.00
CA SER A 476 -13.32 20.69 3.41
C SER A 476 -14.70 20.09 3.59
N SER A 477 -15.03 19.71 4.84
CA SER A 477 -16.28 19.02 5.19
C SER A 477 -16.43 17.60 4.63
N MET A 478 -15.33 17.01 4.13
CA MET A 478 -15.26 15.62 3.65
C MET A 478 -15.09 14.65 4.83
N GLU A 479 -16.03 14.69 5.77
CA GLU A 479 -16.07 13.81 6.93
C GLU A 479 -17.10 12.70 6.74
N LEU A 480 -16.85 11.55 7.35
CA LEU A 480 -17.83 10.46 7.33
C LEU A 480 -19.14 10.90 8.03
N SER A 481 -20.27 10.58 7.40
CA SER A 481 -21.59 10.68 8.02
C SER A 481 -21.67 9.74 9.23
N GLN A 482 -22.69 9.86 10.08
CA GLN A 482 -22.90 8.93 11.18
C GLN A 482 -22.96 7.47 10.71
N TRP A 483 -23.67 7.22 9.60
CA TRP A 483 -23.70 5.89 8.99
C TRP A 483 -22.32 5.46 8.47
N GLY A 484 -21.61 6.37 7.84
CA GLY A 484 -20.23 6.12 7.39
C GLY A 484 -19.30 5.74 8.53
N GLN A 485 -19.42 6.38 9.69
CA GLN A 485 -18.62 6.04 10.89
C GLN A 485 -18.94 4.62 11.39
N ILE A 486 -20.23 4.24 11.41
CA ILE A 486 -20.64 2.88 11.78
C ILE A 486 -20.06 1.86 10.80
N VAL A 487 -20.22 2.09 9.50
CA VAL A 487 -19.64 1.18 8.48
C VAL A 487 -18.14 1.11 8.61
N ASN A 488 -17.46 2.24 8.80
CA ASN A 488 -16.00 2.29 8.99
C ASN A 488 -15.54 1.54 10.26
N LEU A 489 -16.36 1.50 11.30
CA LEU A 489 -16.06 0.72 12.51
C LEU A 489 -16.03 -0.79 12.21
N PHE A 490 -17.00 -1.30 11.46
CA PHE A 490 -17.16 -2.73 11.24
C PHE A 490 -16.43 -3.26 10.01
N PHE A 491 -16.25 -2.44 9.00
CA PHE A 491 -15.62 -2.84 7.75
C PHE A 491 -14.74 -1.73 7.18
N ARG A 492 -14.68 -1.57 5.89
CA ARG A 492 -13.97 -0.50 5.18
C ARG A 492 -14.95 0.43 4.48
N ILE A 493 -14.52 1.65 4.24
CA ILE A 493 -15.20 2.56 3.32
C ILE A 493 -14.65 2.28 1.92
N PRO A 494 -15.50 2.10 0.91
CA PRO A 494 -15.07 2.03 -0.47
C PRO A 494 -14.33 3.31 -0.90
N GLU A 495 -13.54 3.22 -1.96
CA GLU A 495 -12.75 4.34 -2.44
C GLU A 495 -13.61 5.53 -2.90
N VAL A 496 -13.03 6.71 -2.74
CA VAL A 496 -13.48 7.95 -3.35
C VAL A 496 -12.43 8.36 -4.38
N ARG A 497 -12.88 8.85 -5.51
CA ARG A 497 -12.03 9.33 -6.60
C ARG A 497 -12.32 10.80 -6.89
N ILE A 498 -11.29 11.50 -7.32
CA ILE A 498 -11.41 12.83 -7.91
C ILE A 498 -11.08 12.72 -9.39
N HIS A 499 -11.90 13.35 -10.21
CA HIS A 499 -11.73 13.38 -11.66
C HIS A 499 -11.48 14.81 -12.08
N PHE A 500 -10.53 14.97 -12.98
CA PHE A 500 -10.12 16.25 -13.55
C PHE A 500 -10.43 16.24 -15.03
N GLN A 501 -11.30 17.13 -15.47
CA GLN A 501 -11.57 17.36 -16.89
C GLN A 501 -10.57 18.39 -17.42
N LYS A 502 -9.74 17.99 -18.35
CA LYS A 502 -8.80 18.86 -19.00
C LYS A 502 -9.44 19.73 -20.07
N GLU A 503 -8.80 20.85 -20.40
CA GLU A 503 -9.23 21.78 -21.43
C GLU A 503 -9.36 21.12 -22.81
N MET A 504 -8.45 20.20 -23.13
CA MET A 504 -8.47 19.45 -24.40
C MET A 504 -9.32 18.16 -24.36
N GLY A 505 -10.19 18.02 -23.35
CA GLY A 505 -11.22 16.99 -23.31
C GLY A 505 -10.78 15.63 -22.74
N ALA A 506 -9.53 15.45 -22.31
CA ALA A 506 -9.10 14.26 -21.62
C ALA A 506 -9.53 14.33 -20.14
N GLU A 507 -9.93 13.20 -19.59
CA GLU A 507 -10.31 13.08 -18.19
C GLU A 507 -9.30 12.24 -17.43
N LEU A 508 -8.95 12.68 -16.20
CA LEU A 508 -8.01 12.02 -15.30
C LEU A 508 -8.73 11.66 -14.02
N GLY A 509 -8.61 10.43 -13.57
CA GLY A 509 -9.23 9.99 -12.33
C GLY A 509 -8.24 9.38 -11.36
N TYR A 510 -8.21 9.90 -10.14
CA TYR A 510 -7.32 9.42 -9.08
C TYR A 510 -8.10 9.09 -7.82
N ARG A 511 -7.71 8.02 -7.17
CA ARG A 511 -8.19 7.74 -5.82
C ARG A 511 -7.67 8.81 -4.86
N VAL A 512 -8.51 9.27 -3.93
CA VAL A 512 -8.14 10.27 -2.93
C VAL A 512 -8.50 9.82 -1.53
N ILE A 513 -7.79 10.39 -0.55
CA ILE A 513 -8.19 10.35 0.84
C ILE A 513 -8.96 11.64 1.11
N PRO A 514 -10.30 11.60 1.26
CA PRO A 514 -11.10 12.82 1.24
C PRO A 514 -10.69 13.88 2.26
N THR A 515 -10.23 13.45 3.44
CA THR A 515 -9.86 14.38 4.52
C THR A 515 -8.58 15.15 4.24
N THR A 516 -7.63 14.63 3.42
CA THR A 516 -6.38 15.33 3.10
C THR A 516 -6.59 16.48 2.11
N LEU A 517 -7.67 16.47 1.32
CA LEU A 517 -7.98 17.53 0.38
C LEU A 517 -8.16 18.91 1.03
N SER A 518 -8.39 18.95 2.34
CA SER A 518 -8.40 20.19 3.14
C SER A 518 -7.02 20.84 3.26
N GLY A 519 -5.93 20.13 2.98
CA GLY A 519 -4.56 20.65 2.96
C GLY A 519 -4.29 21.66 1.86
N GLY A 520 -5.09 21.63 0.78
CA GLY A 520 -4.99 22.54 -0.36
C GLY A 520 -4.30 21.90 -1.55
N ILE A 521 -5.08 21.60 -2.58
CA ILE A 521 -4.57 21.03 -3.83
C ILE A 521 -4.42 22.15 -4.89
N LEU A 522 -3.40 22.02 -5.73
CA LEU A 522 -3.28 22.84 -6.93
C LEU A 522 -4.25 22.29 -7.98
N LEU A 523 -5.11 23.13 -8.54
CA LEU A 523 -6.19 22.73 -9.44
C LEU A 523 -5.89 22.98 -10.90
N ASP A 524 -5.22 24.10 -11.25
CA ASP A 524 -4.97 24.46 -12.64
C ASP A 524 -4.08 23.47 -13.37
N GLN A 525 -3.17 22.85 -12.62
CA GLN A 525 -2.12 22.03 -13.21
C GLN A 525 -1.93 20.77 -12.39
N ILE A 526 -2.43 19.65 -12.89
CA ILE A 526 -2.21 18.34 -12.26
C ILE A 526 -1.23 17.55 -13.12
N PRO A 527 0.04 17.43 -12.68
CA PRO A 527 1.03 16.63 -13.38
C PRO A 527 0.62 15.16 -13.36
N GLN A 528 0.58 14.54 -14.52
CA GLN A 528 0.24 13.12 -14.66
C GLN A 528 1.47 12.24 -14.53
N THR A 529 2.59 12.77 -14.98
CA THR A 529 3.87 12.07 -15.02
C THR A 529 4.90 12.80 -14.17
N PHE A 530 5.98 12.11 -13.88
CA PHE A 530 7.10 12.75 -13.20
C PHE A 530 7.71 13.88 -14.02
N GLN A 531 7.74 13.73 -15.35
CA GLN A 531 8.23 14.79 -16.23
C GLN A 531 7.36 16.05 -16.14
N ASP A 532 6.03 15.91 -16.11
CA ASP A 532 5.13 17.06 -15.90
C ASP A 532 5.39 17.75 -14.56
N ALA A 533 5.65 16.95 -13.51
CA ALA A 533 5.99 17.49 -12.19
C ALA A 533 7.31 18.27 -12.22
N GLN A 534 8.31 17.78 -12.94
CA GLN A 534 9.58 18.48 -13.12
C GLN A 534 9.38 19.78 -13.90
N LEU A 535 8.57 19.78 -14.97
CA LEU A 535 8.22 20.99 -15.72
C LEU A 535 7.52 22.04 -14.84
N MET A 536 6.56 21.59 -14.03
CA MET A 536 5.87 22.45 -13.06
C MET A 536 6.86 23.06 -12.03
N LEU A 537 7.80 22.28 -11.51
CA LEU A 537 8.82 22.74 -10.57
C LEU A 537 9.79 23.72 -11.21
N GLN A 538 10.01 23.64 -12.53
CA GLN A 538 10.79 24.58 -13.32
C GLN A 538 10.00 25.87 -13.68
N GLY A 539 8.73 25.98 -13.25
CA GLY A 539 7.86 27.10 -13.53
C GLY A 539 7.23 27.08 -14.93
N GLN A 540 7.22 25.92 -15.58
CA GLN A 540 6.55 25.75 -16.86
C GLN A 540 5.09 25.34 -16.63
N THR A 541 4.23 25.77 -17.55
CA THR A 541 2.80 25.43 -17.52
C THR A 541 2.58 24.05 -18.13
N ILE A 542 1.76 23.26 -17.48
CA ILE A 542 1.20 22.02 -18.02
C ILE A 542 -0.28 22.26 -18.38
N GLU A 543 -0.94 21.30 -18.99
CA GLU A 543 -2.32 21.46 -19.45
C GLU A 543 -3.29 21.84 -18.33
N LYS A 544 -4.13 22.87 -18.56
CA LYS A 544 -5.10 23.38 -17.60
C LYS A 544 -6.29 22.43 -17.40
N ILE A 545 -6.84 22.49 -16.20
CA ILE A 545 -8.04 21.75 -15.80
C ILE A 545 -9.26 22.70 -15.87
N GLN A 546 -10.36 22.24 -16.46
CA GLN A 546 -11.60 23.00 -16.55
C GLN A 546 -12.57 22.72 -15.40
N SER A 547 -12.67 21.47 -15.00
CA SER A 547 -13.59 21.08 -13.96
C SER A 547 -13.09 19.86 -13.17
N ILE A 548 -13.62 19.70 -11.98
CA ILE A 548 -13.38 18.53 -11.13
C ILE A 548 -14.72 17.93 -10.71
N VAL A 549 -14.71 16.62 -10.47
CA VAL A 549 -15.85 15.90 -9.88
C VAL A 549 -15.34 14.85 -8.90
N LEU A 550 -16.03 14.73 -7.76
CA LEU A 550 -15.80 13.65 -6.83
C LEU A 550 -16.76 12.51 -7.13
N SER A 551 -16.27 11.29 -7.21
CA SER A 551 -17.06 10.11 -7.55
C SER A 551 -16.69 8.90 -6.69
N GLY A 552 -17.30 7.78 -7.00
CA GLY A 552 -17.01 6.49 -6.36
C GLY A 552 -18.04 6.06 -5.32
N SER A 553 -18.16 4.75 -5.15
CA SER A 553 -19.14 4.14 -4.26
C SER A 553 -18.94 4.49 -2.78
N GLY A 554 -17.78 5.06 -2.44
CA GLY A 554 -17.47 5.56 -1.10
C GLY A 554 -18.20 6.85 -0.73
N LEU A 555 -18.55 7.73 -1.69
CA LEU A 555 -19.13 9.05 -1.43
C LEU A 555 -20.41 9.01 -0.56
N LYS A 556 -21.24 7.99 -0.74
CA LYS A 556 -22.49 7.83 0.02
C LYS A 556 -22.30 7.70 1.54
N TYR A 557 -21.06 7.46 1.98
CA TYR A 557 -20.71 7.35 3.41
C TYR A 557 -20.19 8.65 4.01
N TYR A 558 -19.99 9.67 3.18
CA TYR A 558 -19.57 11.02 3.59
C TYR A 558 -20.76 11.95 3.75
N LYS A 559 -20.53 13.11 4.33
CA LYS A 559 -21.51 14.20 4.34
C LYS A 559 -21.82 14.62 2.91
N LYS A 560 -23.08 14.98 2.64
CA LYS A 560 -23.53 15.32 1.29
C LYS A 560 -23.01 16.67 0.78
N GLN A 561 -22.66 17.58 1.68
CA GLN A 561 -22.19 18.91 1.32
C GLN A 561 -20.68 19.03 1.60
N ILE A 562 -19.97 19.60 0.65
CA ILE A 562 -18.57 19.94 0.72
C ILE A 562 -18.40 21.44 0.56
N GLN A 563 -17.39 21.99 1.22
CA GLN A 563 -17.00 23.38 1.08
C GLN A 563 -15.71 23.45 0.28
N VAL A 564 -15.71 24.19 -0.80
CA VAL A 564 -14.55 24.45 -1.65
C VAL A 564 -14.12 25.89 -1.46
N ILE A 565 -12.91 26.07 -0.93
CA ILE A 565 -12.30 27.36 -0.69
C ILE A 565 -11.21 27.53 -1.75
N TYR A 566 -11.51 28.34 -2.75
CA TYR A 566 -10.57 28.67 -3.83
C TYR A 566 -9.54 29.69 -3.35
N TYR A 567 -8.30 29.48 -3.75
CA TYR A 567 -7.22 30.41 -3.53
C TYR A 567 -6.34 30.55 -4.76
N THR A 568 -5.71 31.70 -4.89
CA THR A 568 -4.70 31.97 -5.93
C THR A 568 -3.34 32.21 -5.27
N ILE A 569 -2.30 31.92 -6.04
CA ILE A 569 -0.92 32.23 -5.70
C ILE A 569 -0.45 33.35 -6.60
N PRO A 570 -0.58 34.62 -6.16
CA PRO A 570 -0.44 35.80 -7.05
C PRO A 570 0.99 35.98 -7.58
N ASP A 571 2.00 35.52 -6.83
CA ASP A 571 3.41 35.64 -7.24
C ASP A 571 3.83 34.64 -8.31
N VAL A 572 2.95 33.68 -8.63
CA VAL A 572 3.18 32.67 -9.65
C VAL A 572 2.27 32.93 -10.83
N VAL A 573 2.79 33.72 -11.78
CA VAL A 573 2.10 33.95 -13.06
C VAL A 573 2.36 32.74 -13.96
N LEU A 574 1.28 32.11 -14.40
CA LEU A 574 1.37 31.05 -15.39
C LEU A 574 1.82 31.66 -16.71
N LYS A 575 3.01 31.29 -17.18
CA LYS A 575 3.45 31.67 -18.52
C LYS A 575 2.52 31.00 -19.51
N ASP A 576 1.94 31.76 -20.40
CA ASP A 576 1.11 31.21 -21.46
C ASP A 576 1.81 30.05 -22.14
N ILE A 577 1.06 28.97 -22.35
CA ILE A 577 1.55 27.86 -23.15
C ILE A 577 1.70 28.40 -24.57
N VAL A 578 2.94 28.61 -24.96
CA VAL A 578 3.22 29.17 -26.32
C VAL A 578 2.72 28.20 -27.37
N TYR A 579 2.55 26.91 -27.03
CA TYR A 579 1.90 25.91 -27.88
C TYR A 579 1.28 24.81 -26.99
N PRO A 580 -0.03 24.49 -27.22
CA PRO A 580 -0.59 23.30 -26.62
C PRO A 580 0.20 22.06 -27.14
N PRO A 581 0.43 21.05 -26.30
CA PRO A 581 0.99 19.81 -26.80
C PRO A 581 0.12 19.23 -27.90
N ARG A 582 0.72 18.86 -29.03
CA ARG A 582 -0.01 18.12 -30.05
C ARG A 582 -0.24 16.72 -29.53
N VAL A 583 -1.51 16.39 -29.26
CA VAL A 583 -1.89 15.06 -28.77
C VAL A 583 -2.32 14.23 -29.98
N TYR A 584 -1.62 13.15 -30.21
CA TYR A 584 -2.02 12.11 -31.16
C TYR A 584 -2.61 10.98 -30.33
N GLY A 585 -3.94 10.97 -30.20
CA GLY A 585 -4.60 9.94 -29.39
C GLY A 585 -5.21 8.85 -30.26
N TYR A 586 -5.21 7.64 -29.77
CA TYR A 586 -6.01 6.57 -30.28
C TYR A 586 -7.44 6.72 -29.73
N SER A 587 -8.25 7.59 -30.28
CA SER A 587 -9.64 7.80 -29.77
C SER A 587 -10.67 7.52 -30.81
N GLY A 588 -10.52 6.91 -31.86
CA GLY A 588 -11.58 6.71 -32.89
C GLY A 588 -12.31 7.97 -33.35
N GLN A 589 -11.96 9.15 -32.83
CA GLN A 589 -12.46 10.44 -33.24
C GLN A 589 -11.41 11.13 -34.08
N ALA A 590 -11.71 11.30 -35.37
CA ALA A 590 -10.84 11.90 -36.38
C ALA A 590 -10.33 13.31 -36.03
N ASP A 591 -10.99 14.00 -35.10
CA ASP A 591 -10.71 15.41 -34.78
C ASP A 591 -9.51 15.62 -33.86
N ARG A 592 -8.95 14.56 -33.28
CA ARG A 592 -7.77 14.64 -32.40
C ARG A 592 -6.44 14.22 -33.05
N VAL A 593 -6.50 13.66 -34.23
CA VAL A 593 -5.31 13.28 -35.00
C VAL A 593 -4.97 14.46 -35.91
N THR A 594 -4.10 15.35 -35.44
CA THR A 594 -3.58 16.46 -36.26
C THR A 594 -2.40 16.05 -37.15
N ALA A 595 -2.04 14.77 -37.19
CA ALA A 595 -1.17 14.25 -38.24
C ALA A 595 -1.98 14.19 -39.54
N LYS A 596 -1.37 14.64 -40.63
CA LYS A 596 -1.97 14.58 -41.98
C LYS A 596 -2.21 13.16 -42.46
N GLU A 597 -1.68 12.18 -41.77
CA GLU A 597 -1.90 10.77 -42.06
C GLU A 597 -2.68 10.19 -40.89
N PRO A 598 -3.82 9.54 -41.15
CA PRO A 598 -4.45 8.72 -40.16
C PRO A 598 -3.40 7.72 -39.68
N ILE A 599 -3.55 7.21 -38.45
CA ILE A 599 -2.83 6.04 -38.03
C ILE A 599 -3.23 4.93 -39.00
N GLU A 600 -2.58 4.89 -40.18
CA GLU A 600 -2.84 3.92 -41.21
C GLU A 600 -2.41 2.57 -40.67
N GLY A 601 -3.41 1.74 -40.53
CA GLY A 601 -3.20 0.32 -40.32
C GLY A 601 -2.68 -0.03 -38.93
N VAL A 602 -3.61 -0.21 -38.03
CA VAL A 602 -3.37 -1.18 -36.97
C VAL A 602 -3.08 -2.51 -37.63
N SER A 603 -1.84 -2.81 -37.93
CA SER A 603 -1.44 -4.14 -38.38
C SER A 603 -1.17 -4.99 -37.15
N ALA A 604 -2.14 -5.80 -36.79
CA ALA A 604 -1.91 -6.85 -35.82
C ALA A 604 -1.12 -7.97 -36.45
N LEU A 605 0.12 -8.15 -36.05
CA LEU A 605 0.90 -9.32 -36.37
C LEU A 605 0.62 -10.42 -35.34
N LEU A 606 0.02 -11.50 -35.80
CA LEU A 606 -0.30 -12.66 -35.01
C LEU A 606 0.95 -13.49 -34.71
N LEU A 607 1.50 -13.37 -33.52
CA LEU A 607 2.61 -14.21 -33.06
C LEU A 607 2.05 -15.39 -32.23
N GLY A 608 1.92 -16.55 -32.84
CA GLY A 608 1.65 -17.81 -32.10
C GLY A 608 0.59 -18.72 -32.68
N LYS A 609 0.75 -20.03 -32.46
CA LYS A 609 -0.01 -21.13 -33.12
C LYS A 609 -1.33 -21.54 -32.43
N ARG A 610 -1.79 -20.88 -31.37
CA ARG A 610 -3.00 -21.31 -30.66
C ARG A 610 -3.87 -20.10 -30.31
N ASN A 611 -5.04 -20.05 -30.89
CA ASN A 611 -6.07 -19.03 -30.83
C ASN A 611 -5.65 -17.71 -31.50
N PRO A 612 -6.36 -17.21 -32.48
CA PRO A 612 -6.07 -15.92 -33.06
C PRO A 612 -6.15 -14.87 -31.95
N PRO A 613 -5.16 -13.98 -31.80
CA PRO A 613 -5.25 -12.89 -30.84
C PRO A 613 -6.48 -12.06 -31.19
N VAL A 614 -7.20 -11.66 -30.16
CA VAL A 614 -8.32 -10.77 -30.31
C VAL A 614 -7.82 -9.36 -30.08
N LEU A 615 -7.84 -8.56 -31.11
CA LEU A 615 -7.65 -7.10 -31.04
C LEU A 615 -9.00 -6.45 -31.24
N ASP A 616 -9.36 -5.58 -30.32
CA ASP A 616 -10.60 -4.82 -30.43
C ASP A 616 -10.46 -3.44 -29.84
N GLN A 617 -11.19 -2.50 -30.40
CA GLN A 617 -11.37 -1.19 -29.80
C GLN A 617 -12.50 -1.29 -28.80
N ILE A 618 -12.17 -1.08 -27.54
CA ILE A 618 -13.12 -1.16 -26.44
C ILE A 618 -13.11 0.12 -25.62
N THR A 619 -14.09 0.23 -24.76
CA THR A 619 -14.04 1.19 -23.66
C THR A 619 -13.82 0.44 -22.36
N VAL A 620 -12.92 0.93 -21.52
CA VAL A 620 -12.71 0.42 -20.18
C VAL A 620 -13.28 1.40 -19.19
N THR A 621 -14.16 0.90 -18.32
CA THR A 621 -14.76 1.71 -17.26
C THR A 621 -14.03 1.41 -15.96
N GLU A 622 -13.34 2.40 -15.42
CA GLU A 622 -12.71 2.38 -14.10
C GLU A 622 -13.49 3.33 -13.19
N GLY A 623 -14.31 2.78 -12.29
CA GLY A 623 -15.27 3.56 -11.52
C GLY A 623 -16.38 4.09 -12.42
N GLU A 624 -16.54 5.40 -12.52
CA GLU A 624 -17.52 6.06 -13.43
C GLU A 624 -16.91 6.53 -14.74
N LEU A 625 -15.60 6.39 -14.92
CA LEU A 625 -14.88 6.82 -16.12
C LEU A 625 -14.83 5.73 -17.16
N THR A 626 -15.23 6.11 -18.36
CA THR A 626 -15.09 5.28 -19.55
C THR A 626 -14.00 5.86 -20.44
N LYS A 627 -12.92 5.11 -20.63
CA LYS A 627 -11.79 5.51 -21.49
C LYS A 627 -11.72 4.62 -22.72
N PRO A 628 -11.31 5.15 -23.87
CA PRO A 628 -10.99 4.32 -25.02
C PRO A 628 -9.79 3.42 -24.67
N ALA A 629 -9.84 2.17 -25.11
CA ALA A 629 -8.76 1.23 -24.89
C ALA A 629 -8.65 0.28 -26.07
N ILE A 630 -7.44 -0.26 -26.23
CA ILE A 630 -7.19 -1.33 -27.19
C ILE A 630 -7.11 -2.62 -26.39
N PHE A 631 -8.06 -3.51 -26.58
CA PHE A 631 -7.98 -4.87 -26.08
C PHE A 631 -6.94 -5.63 -26.89
N ALA A 632 -5.93 -6.17 -26.24
CA ALA A 632 -4.79 -6.83 -26.84
C ALA A 632 -4.51 -8.15 -26.10
N HIS A 633 -5.29 -9.17 -26.41
CA HIS A 633 -5.09 -10.50 -25.82
C HIS A 633 -3.73 -11.07 -26.22
N PRO A 634 -2.89 -11.48 -25.27
CA PRO A 634 -1.59 -12.08 -25.57
C PRO A 634 -1.70 -13.42 -26.33
N PRO A 635 -0.69 -13.74 -27.18
CA PRO A 635 0.32 -12.85 -27.69
C PRO A 635 -0.23 -11.96 -28.81
N SER A 636 -0.01 -10.64 -28.74
CA SER A 636 -0.37 -9.71 -29.81
C SER A 636 0.57 -8.53 -29.87
N ASP A 637 0.72 -7.97 -31.05
CA ASP A 637 1.42 -6.71 -31.25
C ASP A 637 0.58 -5.74 -32.12
N ILE A 638 0.76 -4.46 -31.85
CA ILE A 638 0.08 -3.35 -32.54
C ILE A 638 1.14 -2.35 -32.92
N SER A 639 1.16 -1.91 -34.16
CA SER A 639 2.19 -0.98 -34.62
C SER A 639 1.65 0.19 -35.41
N TRP A 640 2.29 1.36 -35.25
CA TRP A 640 2.04 2.58 -36.00
C TRP A 640 3.33 3.11 -36.61
N ARG A 641 3.29 3.43 -37.91
CA ARG A 641 4.36 4.15 -38.56
C ARG A 641 4.16 5.65 -38.37
N LEU A 642 5.12 6.32 -37.75
CA LEU A 642 5.04 7.71 -37.34
C LEU A 642 6.22 8.49 -37.88
N SER A 643 5.93 9.69 -38.43
CA SER A 643 6.96 10.67 -38.78
C SER A 643 7.00 11.73 -37.70
N LEU A 644 8.02 11.69 -36.85
CA LEU A 644 8.13 12.58 -35.70
C LEU A 644 8.68 13.95 -36.14
N PRO A 645 8.06 15.07 -35.71
CA PRO A 645 8.55 16.40 -36.09
C PRO A 645 9.96 16.65 -35.54
N ALA A 646 10.81 17.26 -36.36
CA ALA A 646 12.13 17.67 -35.92
C ALA A 646 12.04 18.76 -34.83
N LYS A 647 13.01 18.78 -33.92
CA LYS A 647 13.08 19.75 -32.81
C LYS A 647 11.79 19.77 -31.96
N SER A 648 11.28 18.61 -31.60
CA SER A 648 10.11 18.46 -30.78
C SER A 648 10.39 17.53 -29.59
N CYS A 649 9.74 17.79 -28.46
CA CYS A 649 9.65 16.82 -27.37
C CYS A 649 8.49 15.89 -27.67
N VAL A 650 8.78 14.60 -27.71
CA VAL A 650 7.80 13.57 -28.04
C VAL A 650 7.68 12.63 -26.86
N THR A 651 6.46 12.46 -26.37
CA THR A 651 6.15 11.57 -25.25
C THR A 651 4.99 10.65 -25.64
N PHE A 652 5.19 9.35 -25.49
CA PHE A 652 4.13 8.36 -25.60
C PHE A 652 3.56 8.07 -24.21
N ARG A 653 2.24 8.12 -24.08
CA ARG A 653 1.51 7.84 -22.84
C ARG A 653 0.42 6.81 -23.07
N THR A 654 0.21 5.96 -22.08
CA THR A 654 -0.90 5.02 -22.00
C THR A 654 -1.01 4.51 -20.58
N SER A 655 -2.09 3.81 -20.25
CA SER A 655 -2.15 3.01 -19.02
C SER A 655 -2.27 1.53 -19.37
N LEU A 656 -1.50 0.72 -18.65
CA LEU A 656 -1.56 -0.73 -18.74
C LEU A 656 -2.67 -1.23 -17.85
N GLY A 657 -3.50 -2.15 -18.32
CA GLY A 657 -4.59 -2.67 -17.51
C GLY A 657 -5.13 -4.00 -18.03
N PHE A 658 -6.22 -4.41 -17.44
CA PHE A 658 -6.95 -5.61 -17.80
C PHE A 658 -8.43 -5.27 -17.91
N ARG A 659 -9.15 -5.98 -18.76
CA ARG A 659 -10.60 -5.85 -18.80
C ARG A 659 -11.20 -6.20 -17.44
N PRO A 660 -12.08 -5.36 -16.86
CA PRO A 660 -12.61 -5.58 -15.52
C PRO A 660 -13.35 -6.91 -15.33
N ASP A 661 -14.01 -7.38 -16.38
CA ASP A 661 -14.78 -8.63 -16.39
C ASP A 661 -13.90 -9.89 -16.34
N VAL A 662 -12.60 -9.77 -16.59
CA VAL A 662 -11.67 -10.90 -16.41
C VAL A 662 -11.56 -11.33 -14.94
N PHE A 663 -11.80 -10.42 -14.01
CA PHE A 663 -11.72 -10.72 -12.57
C PHE A 663 -12.91 -11.55 -12.05
N GLU A 664 -13.92 -11.72 -12.87
CA GLU A 664 -15.07 -12.60 -12.59
C GLU A 664 -14.86 -14.02 -13.11
N GLN A 665 -13.82 -14.26 -13.90
CA GLN A 665 -13.53 -15.57 -14.46
C GLN A 665 -12.91 -16.52 -13.42
N ILE A 666 -13.28 -17.78 -13.51
CA ILE A 666 -12.73 -18.85 -12.66
C ILE A 666 -11.37 -19.26 -13.23
N GLY A 667 -10.35 -19.33 -12.40
CA GLY A 667 -9.03 -19.85 -12.74
C GLY A 667 -7.91 -18.81 -12.76
N GLY A 668 -8.21 -17.56 -13.03
CA GLY A 668 -7.18 -16.51 -13.15
C GLY A 668 -6.26 -16.71 -14.37
N GLY A 669 -5.40 -15.74 -14.64
CA GLY A 669 -4.32 -15.80 -15.64
C GLY A 669 -2.95 -15.85 -14.96
N ASP A 670 -1.91 -16.16 -15.71
CA ASP A 670 -0.53 -16.08 -15.21
C ASP A 670 0.10 -14.68 -15.40
N GLY A 671 -0.70 -13.71 -15.92
CA GLY A 671 -0.34 -12.31 -16.11
C GLY A 671 0.22 -12.02 -17.51
N VAL A 672 0.45 -10.74 -17.76
CA VAL A 672 0.86 -10.23 -19.07
C VAL A 672 2.14 -9.43 -18.97
N THR A 673 3.04 -9.64 -19.91
CA THR A 673 4.18 -8.74 -20.15
C THR A 673 3.81 -7.74 -21.23
N PHE A 674 3.70 -6.48 -20.85
CA PHE A 674 3.53 -5.36 -21.76
C PHE A 674 4.90 -4.82 -22.17
N SER A 675 5.13 -4.66 -23.45
CA SER A 675 6.38 -4.11 -23.98
C SER A 675 6.13 -3.06 -25.03
N VAL A 676 7.00 -2.06 -25.09
CA VAL A 676 6.95 -1.01 -26.14
C VAL A 676 8.29 -1.04 -26.88
N TYR A 677 8.20 -1.06 -28.21
CA TYR A 677 9.35 -1.06 -29.09
C TYR A 677 9.31 0.13 -30.04
N ILE A 678 10.48 0.58 -30.42
CA ILE A 678 10.68 1.50 -31.54
C ILE A 678 11.50 0.77 -32.60
N ASP A 679 10.90 0.60 -33.77
CA ASP A 679 11.59 0.03 -34.93
C ASP A 679 12.05 1.17 -35.82
N LEU A 680 13.33 1.20 -36.15
CA LEU A 680 13.94 2.22 -37.00
C LEU A 680 14.28 1.63 -38.39
N PRO A 681 14.04 2.36 -39.46
CA PRO A 681 14.44 1.93 -40.78
C PRO A 681 15.98 1.71 -40.83
N GLY A 682 16.40 0.46 -40.98
CA GLY A 682 17.81 0.10 -41.07
C GLY A 682 18.59 -0.14 -39.78
N ASP A 683 17.99 0.13 -38.60
CA ASP A 683 18.67 -0.04 -37.30
C ASP A 683 17.98 -1.08 -36.39
N GLY A 684 16.90 -1.70 -36.87
CA GLY A 684 16.24 -2.78 -36.15
C GLY A 684 15.24 -2.31 -35.09
N SER A 685 14.90 -3.22 -34.15
CA SER A 685 13.90 -3.05 -33.11
C SER A 685 14.55 -2.77 -31.76
N HIS A 686 14.14 -1.67 -31.12
CA HIS A 686 14.66 -1.27 -29.81
C HIS A 686 13.52 -1.33 -28.78
N GLN A 687 13.67 -2.20 -27.78
CA GLN A 687 12.75 -2.23 -26.67
C GLN A 687 13.01 -1.03 -25.74
N ILE A 688 12.01 -0.18 -25.56
CA ILE A 688 12.10 1.03 -24.74
C ILE A 688 11.35 0.90 -23.40
N PHE A 689 10.49 -0.11 -23.32
CA PHE A 689 9.73 -0.40 -22.10
C PHE A 689 9.36 -1.88 -22.05
N SER A 690 9.35 -2.45 -20.84
CA SER A 690 8.79 -3.77 -20.56
C SER A 690 8.36 -3.85 -19.11
N GLN A 691 7.14 -4.32 -18.88
CA GLN A 691 6.60 -4.54 -17.53
C GLN A 691 5.72 -5.78 -17.51
N TYR A 692 6.06 -6.70 -16.60
CA TYR A 692 5.20 -7.81 -16.26
C TYR A 692 4.18 -7.40 -15.20
N THR A 693 2.90 -7.67 -15.47
CA THR A 693 1.77 -7.34 -14.62
C THR A 693 0.91 -8.57 -14.41
N ASN A 694 0.62 -8.91 -13.16
CA ASN A 694 -0.27 -10.02 -12.82
C ASN A 694 -1.30 -9.62 -11.76
N PRO A 695 -2.48 -9.14 -12.18
CA PRO A 695 -3.54 -8.67 -11.29
C PRO A 695 -4.21 -9.78 -10.49
N PHE A 696 -3.96 -11.04 -10.84
CA PHE A 696 -4.47 -12.19 -10.11
C PHE A 696 -3.62 -12.51 -8.87
N ILE A 697 -2.33 -12.22 -8.91
CA ILE A 697 -1.40 -12.38 -7.79
C ILE A 697 -1.27 -11.08 -7.01
N ARG A 698 -1.22 -9.94 -7.71
CA ARG A 698 -1.02 -8.61 -7.14
C ARG A 698 -2.29 -7.79 -7.34
N SER A 699 -3.13 -7.74 -6.31
CA SER A 699 -4.43 -7.05 -6.38
C SER A 699 -4.34 -5.55 -6.69
N GLN A 700 -3.22 -4.91 -6.38
CA GLN A 700 -2.94 -3.53 -6.77
C GLN A 700 -2.81 -3.34 -8.29
N GLU A 701 -2.40 -4.37 -9.00
CA GLU A 701 -2.26 -4.38 -10.46
C GLU A 701 -3.60 -4.60 -11.20
N ARG A 702 -4.71 -4.68 -10.46
CA ARG A 702 -6.08 -4.63 -11.02
C ARG A 702 -6.48 -3.23 -11.44
N LEU A 703 -5.84 -2.21 -10.89
CA LEU A 703 -5.96 -0.84 -11.34
C LEU A 703 -5.02 -0.61 -12.51
N SER A 704 -5.41 0.26 -13.42
CA SER A 704 -4.54 0.61 -14.53
C SER A 704 -3.27 1.29 -14.06
N THR A 705 -2.15 0.93 -14.66
CA THR A 705 -0.84 1.51 -14.39
C THR A 705 -0.47 2.47 -15.49
N PRO A 706 -0.42 3.80 -15.25
CA PRO A 706 -0.01 4.76 -16.25
C PRO A 706 1.47 4.64 -16.55
N ILE A 707 1.82 4.74 -17.83
CA ILE A 707 3.21 4.82 -18.30
C ILE A 707 3.41 6.04 -19.20
N SER A 708 4.61 6.58 -19.17
CA SER A 708 5.03 7.71 -19.99
C SER A 708 6.44 7.51 -20.48
N LEU A 709 6.63 7.50 -21.80
CA LEU A 709 7.90 7.17 -22.43
C LEU A 709 8.39 8.34 -23.26
N ASN A 710 9.59 8.82 -22.97
CA ASN A 710 10.20 9.90 -23.71
C ASN A 710 10.77 9.40 -25.05
N LEU A 711 10.19 9.85 -26.14
CA LEU A 711 10.59 9.53 -27.51
C LEU A 711 11.36 10.68 -28.19
N SER A 712 11.70 11.74 -27.48
CA SER A 712 12.31 12.95 -28.05
C SER A 712 13.64 12.68 -28.78
N LYS A 713 14.38 11.64 -28.41
CA LYS A 713 15.61 11.23 -29.11
C LYS A 713 15.35 10.77 -30.56
N TYR A 714 14.12 10.47 -30.90
CA TYR A 714 13.71 10.08 -32.25
C TYR A 714 13.07 11.23 -33.04
N ALA A 715 13.06 12.45 -32.49
CA ALA A 715 12.50 13.62 -33.18
C ALA A 715 13.17 13.85 -34.53
N GLY A 716 12.38 14.08 -35.57
CA GLY A 716 12.83 14.23 -36.94
C GLY A 716 13.04 12.92 -37.71
N GLN A 717 12.72 11.78 -37.10
CA GLN A 717 12.88 10.46 -37.74
C GLN A 717 11.52 9.85 -38.08
N GLU A 718 11.54 8.92 -39.03
CA GLU A 718 10.46 7.97 -39.22
C GLU A 718 10.67 6.78 -38.29
N ILE A 719 9.69 6.44 -37.49
CA ILE A 719 9.73 5.33 -36.56
C ILE A 719 8.50 4.43 -36.73
N THR A 720 8.60 3.19 -36.33
CA THR A 720 7.41 2.37 -36.04
C THR A 720 7.33 2.18 -34.52
N LEU A 721 6.32 2.75 -33.90
CA LEU A 721 5.95 2.52 -32.51
C LEU A 721 5.17 1.22 -32.44
N ARG A 722 5.64 0.24 -31.65
CA ARG A 722 4.99 -1.06 -31.48
C ARG A 722 4.70 -1.36 -30.03
N LEU A 723 3.44 -1.69 -29.76
CA LEU A 723 2.96 -2.18 -28.47
C LEU A 723 2.80 -3.69 -28.54
N ASP A 724 3.41 -4.40 -27.61
CA ASP A 724 3.44 -5.85 -27.58
C ASP A 724 2.90 -6.37 -26.26
N THR A 725 2.08 -7.41 -26.33
CA THR A 725 1.58 -8.16 -25.16
C THR A 725 1.98 -9.61 -25.28
N ALA A 726 2.73 -10.10 -24.32
CA ALA A 726 3.12 -11.49 -24.19
C ALA A 726 2.49 -12.15 -22.97
N CYS A 727 2.23 -13.45 -23.05
CA CYS A 727 1.75 -14.23 -21.92
C CYS A 727 2.75 -14.19 -20.76
N GLY A 728 2.26 -14.49 -19.55
CA GLY A 728 3.08 -14.53 -18.37
C GLY A 728 4.13 -15.64 -18.34
N PRO A 729 4.86 -15.78 -17.23
CA PRO A 729 6.00 -16.70 -17.13
C PRO A 729 5.67 -18.17 -17.33
N ALA A 730 4.43 -18.59 -17.11
CA ALA A 730 4.00 -19.96 -17.36
C ALA A 730 3.64 -20.20 -18.85
N ASN A 731 3.68 -19.16 -19.66
CA ASN A 731 3.28 -19.17 -21.07
C ASN A 731 1.83 -19.64 -21.25
N ASP A 732 0.99 -19.36 -20.26
CA ASP A 732 -0.46 -19.57 -20.29
C ASP A 732 -1.15 -18.24 -20.53
N CYS A 733 -1.75 -18.06 -21.69
CA CYS A 733 -2.44 -16.84 -22.05
C CYS A 733 -3.93 -16.85 -21.66
N SER A 734 -4.38 -17.86 -20.91
CA SER A 734 -5.77 -17.99 -20.50
C SER A 734 -6.13 -16.88 -19.49
N ASN A 735 -7.23 -16.18 -19.74
CA ASN A 735 -7.72 -15.08 -18.92
C ASN A 735 -6.74 -13.88 -18.81
N ASP A 736 -5.80 -13.76 -19.72
CA ASP A 736 -4.87 -12.62 -19.79
C ASP A 736 -5.46 -11.51 -20.68
N TRP A 737 -6.56 -10.90 -20.22
CA TRP A 737 -7.32 -9.92 -20.99
C TRP A 737 -6.72 -8.51 -20.89
N ALA A 738 -5.53 -8.37 -21.47
CA ALA A 738 -4.75 -7.16 -21.49
C ALA A 738 -5.40 -6.01 -22.26
N VAL A 739 -5.23 -4.79 -21.77
CA VAL A 739 -5.70 -3.58 -22.44
C VAL A 739 -4.63 -2.48 -22.37
N TRP A 740 -4.45 -1.77 -23.46
CA TRP A 740 -3.75 -0.51 -23.54
C TRP A 740 -4.80 0.60 -23.47
N ILE A 741 -4.83 1.33 -22.35
CA ILE A 741 -5.87 2.31 -22.06
C ILE A 741 -5.39 3.69 -22.47
N ASP A 742 -6.15 4.38 -23.30
CA ASP A 742 -5.95 5.76 -23.76
C ASP A 742 -4.51 6.00 -24.29
N PRO A 743 -4.02 5.20 -25.25
CA PRO A 743 -2.69 5.41 -25.81
C PRO A 743 -2.65 6.72 -26.60
N GLU A 744 -1.72 7.60 -26.24
CA GLU A 744 -1.56 8.91 -26.87
C GLU A 744 -0.10 9.26 -27.13
N LEU A 745 0.17 10.00 -28.19
CA LEU A 745 1.47 10.57 -28.50
C LEU A 745 1.40 12.09 -28.35
N GLN A 746 2.08 12.64 -27.35
CA GLN A 746 2.17 14.09 -27.17
C GLN A 746 3.41 14.64 -27.86
N VAL A 747 3.25 15.69 -28.63
CA VAL A 747 4.33 16.35 -29.35
C VAL A 747 4.35 17.83 -29.00
N MET A 748 5.41 18.29 -28.36
CA MET A 748 5.63 19.69 -28.04
C MET A 748 6.72 20.27 -28.92
N PRO A 749 6.47 21.35 -29.67
CA PRO A 749 7.48 22.00 -30.53
C PRO A 749 8.36 22.92 -29.67
N VAL A 750 9.29 22.37 -28.91
CA VAL A 750 10.28 23.13 -28.12
C VAL A 750 11.58 22.33 -28.00
N TYR A 751 12.70 23.02 -27.83
CA TYR A 751 13.98 22.38 -27.58
C TYR A 751 13.89 21.54 -26.29
N CYS A 752 14.02 20.23 -26.45
CA CYS A 752 14.25 19.34 -25.31
C CYS A 752 15.74 19.49 -24.93
N ASN A 753 16.03 20.22 -23.90
CA ASN A 753 17.36 20.25 -23.28
C ASN A 753 17.52 19.11 -22.30
#